data_346f4ff4e1e1b0c605529f55f305ed1d
#
_entry.id   346f4ff4e1e1b0c605529f55f305ed1d
#
_cell.length_a   1.000
_cell.length_b   1.000
_cell.length_c   1.000
_cell.angle_alpha   90.00
_cell.angle_beta   90.00
_cell.angle_gamma   90.00
#
_symmetry.space_group_name_H-M   'P 1'
#
loop_
_entity.id
_entity.type
_entity.pdbx_description
1 polymer ?
#
loop_
_entity_poly.entity_id
_entity_poly.type
_entity_poly.pdbx_seq_one_letter_code
_entity_poly.pdbx_strand_id
1 'polypeptide(L)'
;MHCLKLTTLNCLRAATLLVAMAALLLSGHTFAQQPTAGLNPSAQELLDRGQELLLRGSYLAAVEVYSRVDDDFFRDQAQLGLSRAHMETGQYAQAEAVLQRAAEEPADHPELATRLAELYVKTGRSGQAEALLAAVVDGQLNPPVRTLVQYGLVLTLRGDRDAADVHFNAALARYDGGMVFESADVAMVAVAARQLDEFHDANALFSEAVRLDGNNLEALVLWGDLFQDKFNDQDAQTNYNEALEINRRYAPALVGLARIESPERNLSRALDANARNVAALQTFGERMIRNGRDEEGLGFLRQALDINPESIPALATLAARAAMKDDMDEFERLRQRVNAFSPESASFYASIAEFLGNNYRFTEAVEYARRAIDRDPRNWHAHTVLGGNLVRLGEEREGKQHLEQAFDNDPFNVLTSNMLQVFDVLEEYATLESEHFRVNMSQRDAQILWPYMEPLLEDSWDRLVAKYGFEPEVPVVIQVFERTEDFAVRSVGLPDIGPLVGICFGKVVTLISPDTLSANWQEIVWHELVHVFTLQMTHNRMPRWLSEGISTWEERQGRPEWGRRQGLDLIRAVQQDRLLPVGNLNDGFTGANSDADLSFAYFQSFLVVEYIAEQYGFEDLLALIHEYAEIRDESEMFANVFGVDMATFDAGFRAWIEQRVADINVYVHAEDSPDEGEGHGHGVRENSSAILAELYNNESLKQYMLGRVQREPRDFQAHLQLGIVLFREQAYTEAIRHLRTAHELLPDYTGYPSPSLVLAQVYEAMGDEEAQREQLAIMLEHQQHDFAAPMELAEHALQVGELDQAAYYVERALAVNPYRPEIHRIGAELASRQGDTQRTVLEYEVLLTLDQNDPVAARTDLAQAYLDNSQPDDARMTVLRALETAPTYERAQQILLQAVEPSEGD
;
A
#
# COMPACT_ATOMS: atom_id res chain seq x y z
N MET A 1 -18.24 -38.21 39.60
CA MET A 1 -17.83 -39.62 39.42
C MET A 1 -18.37 -40.19 38.13
N HIS A 2 -18.19 -39.53 36.97
CA HIS A 2 -18.60 -40.07 35.66
C HIS A 2 -17.57 -39.81 34.54
N CYS A 3 -16.34 -39.45 34.89
CA CYS A 3 -15.27 -39.14 33.94
C CYS A 3 -14.08 -40.13 33.95
N LEU A 4 -14.19 -41.24 34.66
CA LEU A 4 -13.07 -42.22 34.83
C LEU A 4 -13.34 -43.61 34.20
N LYS A 5 -14.41 -43.80 33.38
CA LYS A 5 -14.70 -45.10 32.76
C LYS A 5 -14.54 -45.18 31.24
N LEU A 6 -14.15 -44.04 30.58
CA LEU A 6 -13.93 -44.05 29.11
C LEU A 6 -12.46 -44.17 28.68
N THR A 7 -11.50 -44.07 29.60
CA THR A 7 -10.06 -44.11 29.28
C THR A 7 -9.48 -45.54 29.32
N THR A 8 -10.14 -46.51 29.93
CA THR A 8 -9.61 -47.88 30.01
C THR A 8 -10.01 -48.79 28.87
N LEU A 9 -11.07 -48.47 28.08
CA LEU A 9 -11.47 -49.32 26.94
C LEU A 9 -10.67 -48.98 25.64
N ASN A 10 -10.13 -47.77 25.50
CA ASN A 10 -9.33 -47.40 24.36
C ASN A 10 -7.86 -47.86 24.42
N CYS A 11 -7.32 -48.05 25.62
CA CYS A 11 -5.96 -48.61 25.82
C CYS A 11 -5.88 -50.10 25.50
N LEU A 12 -6.95 -50.90 25.74
CA LEU A 12 -6.95 -52.33 25.39
C LEU A 12 -7.11 -52.61 23.87
N ARG A 13 -7.75 -51.71 23.11
CA ARG A 13 -7.86 -51.86 21.66
C ARG A 13 -6.58 -51.45 20.93
N ALA A 14 -5.84 -50.49 21.46
CA ALA A 14 -4.53 -50.10 20.89
C ALA A 14 -3.44 -51.17 21.12
N ALA A 15 -3.49 -51.89 22.25
CA ALA A 15 -2.53 -52.93 22.55
C ALA A 15 -2.74 -54.20 21.68
N THR A 16 -3.98 -54.51 21.32
CA THR A 16 -4.28 -55.70 20.46
C THR A 16 -3.96 -55.44 18.98
N LEU A 17 -4.02 -54.18 18.47
CA LEU A 17 -3.58 -53.80 17.15
C LEU A 17 -2.04 -53.79 16.99
N LEU A 18 -1.30 -53.42 18.02
CA LEU A 18 0.16 -53.39 18.03
C LEU A 18 0.77 -54.81 18.04
N VAL A 19 0.11 -55.76 18.69
CA VAL A 19 0.55 -57.19 18.72
C VAL A 19 0.24 -57.87 17.39
N ALA A 20 -0.83 -57.53 16.67
CA ALA A 20 -1.15 -58.04 15.36
C ALA A 20 -0.20 -57.48 14.27
N MET A 21 0.24 -56.23 14.37
CA MET A 21 1.25 -55.65 13.45
C MET A 21 2.68 -56.19 13.71
N ALA A 22 3.03 -56.54 14.95
CA ALA A 22 4.33 -57.13 15.26
C ALA A 22 4.46 -58.57 14.80
N ALA A 23 3.35 -59.33 14.73
CA ALA A 23 3.34 -60.71 14.22
C ALA A 23 3.44 -60.80 12.70
N LEU A 24 3.08 -59.74 11.95
CA LEU A 24 3.23 -59.66 10.48
C LEU A 24 4.64 -59.20 10.05
N LEU A 25 5.48 -58.70 10.98
CA LEU A 25 6.82 -58.26 10.68
C LEU A 25 7.92 -59.28 10.95
N LEU A 26 7.57 -60.45 11.47
CA LEU A 26 8.54 -61.53 11.83
C LEU A 26 8.51 -62.76 10.93
N SER A 27 7.73 -62.74 9.84
CA SER A 27 7.83 -63.80 8.82
C SER A 27 8.63 -63.29 7.60
N GLY A 28 9.88 -62.97 7.86
CA GLY A 28 10.86 -62.68 6.80
C GLY A 28 11.19 -63.92 6.02
N HIS A 29 10.50 -64.17 4.93
CA HIS A 29 11.03 -65.03 3.87
C HIS A 29 11.69 -64.12 2.84
N THR A 30 12.99 -64.16 2.79
CA THR A 30 13.81 -63.65 1.71
C THR A 30 13.42 -64.32 0.41
N PHE A 31 12.51 -63.70 -0.32
CA PHE A 31 12.40 -63.92 -1.75
C PHE A 31 13.44 -63.06 -2.47
N ALA A 32 14.46 -63.72 -3.03
CA ALA A 32 15.33 -63.11 -3.99
C ALA A 32 14.47 -62.57 -5.13
N GLN A 33 14.38 -61.28 -5.30
CA GLN A 33 13.81 -60.65 -6.50
C GLN A 33 14.65 -61.04 -7.69
N GLN A 34 14.10 -61.96 -8.47
CA GLN A 34 14.50 -62.11 -9.87
C GLN A 34 14.04 -60.81 -10.60
N PRO A 35 14.84 -60.24 -11.50
CA PRO A 35 14.36 -59.14 -12.32
C PRO A 35 13.22 -59.66 -13.19
N THR A 36 12.00 -59.26 -12.89
CA THR A 36 10.85 -59.50 -13.76
C THR A 36 11.05 -58.66 -15.01
N ALA A 37 11.48 -59.31 -16.08
CA ALA A 37 11.42 -58.76 -17.42
C ALA A 37 9.97 -58.37 -17.72
N GLY A 38 9.71 -57.06 -17.90
CA GLY A 38 8.70 -56.44 -18.71
C GLY A 38 7.30 -57.02 -18.63
N LEU A 39 6.64 -56.93 -17.48
CA LEU A 39 5.18 -56.82 -17.48
C LEU A 39 4.84 -55.39 -17.89
N ASN A 40 4.12 -55.20 -18.99
CA ASN A 40 3.52 -53.89 -19.30
C ASN A 40 2.66 -53.51 -18.10
N PRO A 41 2.79 -52.26 -17.57
CA PRO A 41 1.97 -51.76 -16.47
C PRO A 41 0.49 -51.86 -16.87
N SER A 42 -0.39 -52.19 -15.91
CA SER A 42 -1.84 -52.20 -16.15
C SER A 42 -2.33 -50.77 -16.45
N ALA A 43 -3.47 -50.65 -17.10
CA ALA A 43 -4.09 -49.38 -17.40
C ALA A 43 -4.31 -48.54 -16.12
N GLN A 44 -4.72 -49.16 -15.02
CA GLN A 44 -4.86 -48.50 -13.71
C GLN A 44 -3.51 -47.96 -13.15
N GLU A 45 -2.44 -48.75 -13.23
CA GLU A 45 -1.11 -48.28 -12.80
C GLU A 45 -0.61 -47.10 -13.62
N LEU A 46 -0.94 -47.05 -14.91
CA LEU A 46 -0.64 -45.92 -15.78
C LEU A 46 -1.46 -44.66 -15.39
N LEU A 47 -2.75 -44.82 -15.07
CA LEU A 47 -3.60 -43.74 -14.59
C LEU A 47 -3.08 -43.17 -13.28
N ASP A 48 -2.80 -44.02 -12.28
CA ASP A 48 -2.28 -43.62 -10.98
C ASP A 48 -0.94 -42.89 -11.12
N ARG A 49 -0.07 -43.41 -11.99
CA ARG A 49 1.23 -42.77 -12.28
C ARG A 49 1.07 -41.45 -13.01
N GLY A 50 0.16 -41.35 -13.96
CA GLY A 50 -0.16 -40.12 -14.68
C GLY A 50 -0.69 -39.06 -13.74
N GLN A 51 -1.56 -39.41 -12.81
CA GLN A 51 -2.08 -38.53 -11.79
C GLN A 51 -1.00 -38.04 -10.83
N GLU A 52 -0.11 -38.89 -10.36
CA GLU A 52 1.04 -38.50 -9.53
C GLU A 52 1.94 -37.46 -10.25
N LEU A 53 2.20 -37.70 -11.56
CA LEU A 53 3.02 -36.78 -12.36
C LEU A 53 2.34 -35.43 -12.58
N LEU A 54 1.02 -35.41 -12.84
CA LEU A 54 0.24 -34.16 -12.91
C LEU A 54 0.32 -33.38 -11.61
N LEU A 55 0.08 -34.08 -10.50
CA LEU A 55 0.10 -33.47 -9.17
C LEU A 55 1.45 -32.77 -8.86
N ARG A 56 2.55 -33.40 -9.30
CA ARG A 56 3.91 -32.87 -9.09
C ARG A 56 4.39 -31.86 -10.15
N GLY A 57 3.55 -31.49 -11.11
CA GLY A 57 3.89 -30.58 -12.21
C GLY A 57 4.81 -31.14 -13.28
N SER A 58 4.94 -32.49 -13.34
CA SER A 58 5.69 -33.21 -14.38
C SER A 58 4.83 -33.46 -15.60
N TYR A 59 4.24 -32.39 -16.15
CA TYR A 59 3.16 -32.44 -17.16
C TYR A 59 3.54 -33.21 -18.43
N LEU A 60 4.75 -33.04 -18.99
CA LEU A 60 5.19 -33.75 -20.19
C LEU A 60 5.31 -35.27 -19.95
N ALA A 61 5.79 -35.68 -18.77
CA ALA A 61 5.85 -37.06 -18.40
C ALA A 61 4.45 -37.65 -18.16
N ALA A 62 3.50 -36.85 -17.64
CA ALA A 62 2.12 -37.24 -17.51
C ALA A 62 1.47 -37.51 -18.89
N VAL A 63 1.72 -36.61 -19.87
CA VAL A 63 1.26 -36.81 -21.27
C VAL A 63 1.76 -38.15 -21.83
N GLU A 64 3.05 -38.48 -21.66
CA GLU A 64 3.63 -39.70 -22.11
C GLU A 64 2.98 -40.94 -21.48
N VAL A 65 2.73 -40.89 -20.16
CA VAL A 65 2.12 -42.00 -19.41
C VAL A 65 0.66 -42.19 -19.77
N TYR A 66 -0.15 -41.14 -19.81
CA TYR A 66 -1.56 -41.22 -20.18
C TYR A 66 -1.77 -41.66 -21.63
N SER A 67 -0.91 -41.30 -22.57
CA SER A 67 -0.96 -41.72 -23.96
C SER A 67 -0.75 -43.24 -24.15
N ARG A 68 -0.26 -43.93 -23.14
CA ARG A 68 -0.04 -45.39 -23.16
C ARG A 68 -1.23 -46.17 -22.61
N VAL A 69 -2.26 -45.52 -22.10
CA VAL A 69 -3.48 -46.21 -21.66
C VAL A 69 -4.28 -46.62 -22.87
N ASP A 70 -4.30 -47.92 -23.16
CA ASP A 70 -4.99 -48.53 -24.30
C ASP A 70 -6.05 -49.52 -23.75
N ASP A 71 -7.02 -48.96 -23.00
CA ASP A 71 -8.12 -49.74 -22.41
C ASP A 71 -9.43 -48.92 -22.53
N ASP A 72 -10.43 -49.48 -23.16
CA ASP A 72 -11.69 -48.78 -23.41
C ASP A 72 -12.43 -48.37 -22.14
N PHE A 73 -12.28 -49.13 -21.05
CA PHE A 73 -12.93 -48.82 -19.77
C PHE A 73 -12.29 -47.59 -19.10
N PHE A 74 -10.98 -47.42 -19.25
CA PHE A 74 -10.22 -46.29 -18.65
C PHE A 74 -9.96 -45.13 -19.61
N ARG A 75 -10.49 -45.21 -20.85
CA ARG A 75 -10.21 -44.22 -21.91
C ARG A 75 -10.60 -42.83 -21.52
N ASP A 76 -11.81 -42.61 -20.98
CA ASP A 76 -12.28 -41.28 -20.64
C ASP A 76 -11.42 -40.64 -19.49
N GLN A 77 -11.05 -41.44 -18.49
CA GLN A 77 -10.13 -40.97 -17.41
C GLN A 77 -8.74 -40.60 -17.94
N ALA A 78 -8.19 -41.43 -18.86
CA ALA A 78 -6.93 -41.12 -19.51
C ALA A 78 -7.00 -39.83 -20.34
N GLN A 79 -8.10 -39.61 -21.07
CA GLN A 79 -8.36 -38.42 -21.86
C GLN A 79 -8.51 -37.17 -20.96
N LEU A 80 -9.18 -37.27 -19.80
CA LEU A 80 -9.27 -36.19 -18.82
C LEU A 80 -7.87 -35.81 -18.29
N GLY A 81 -7.06 -36.79 -17.88
CA GLY A 81 -5.70 -36.57 -17.43
C GLY A 81 -4.79 -35.96 -18.51
N LEU A 82 -4.85 -36.51 -19.72
CA LEU A 82 -4.09 -36.03 -20.87
C LEU A 82 -4.46 -34.59 -21.27
N SER A 83 -5.77 -34.28 -21.33
CA SER A 83 -6.23 -32.93 -21.64
C SER A 83 -5.80 -31.93 -20.58
N ARG A 84 -5.85 -32.31 -19.29
CA ARG A 84 -5.36 -31.45 -18.20
C ARG A 84 -3.87 -31.15 -18.34
N ALA A 85 -3.04 -32.18 -18.61
CA ALA A 85 -1.60 -31.97 -18.81
C ALA A 85 -1.29 -31.01 -19.98
N HIS A 86 -2.04 -31.10 -21.07
CA HIS A 86 -1.93 -30.19 -22.20
C HIS A 86 -2.40 -28.75 -21.84
N MET A 87 -3.49 -28.64 -21.08
CA MET A 87 -3.99 -27.30 -20.63
C MET A 87 -3.01 -26.60 -19.71
N GLU A 88 -2.39 -27.32 -18.76
CA GLU A 88 -1.41 -26.76 -17.83
C GLU A 88 -0.13 -26.32 -18.53
N THR A 89 0.17 -26.83 -19.73
CA THR A 89 1.35 -26.42 -20.54
C THR A 89 0.98 -25.51 -21.71
N GLY A 90 -0.27 -25.02 -21.80
CA GLY A 90 -0.72 -24.13 -22.88
C GLY A 90 -0.86 -24.77 -24.24
N GLN A 91 -0.88 -26.12 -24.29
CA GLN A 91 -1.05 -26.87 -25.52
C GLN A 91 -2.56 -27.09 -25.81
N TYR A 92 -3.30 -25.97 -25.94
CA TYR A 92 -4.77 -25.97 -26.00
C TYR A 92 -5.32 -26.71 -27.22
N ALA A 93 -4.63 -26.67 -28.39
CA ALA A 93 -5.05 -27.42 -29.57
C ALA A 93 -4.94 -28.95 -29.38
N GLN A 94 -3.91 -29.42 -28.66
CA GLN A 94 -3.75 -30.82 -28.31
C GLN A 94 -4.81 -31.25 -27.29
N ALA A 95 -5.09 -30.42 -26.29
CA ALA A 95 -6.16 -30.67 -25.33
C ALA A 95 -7.52 -30.83 -26.04
N GLU A 96 -7.83 -29.93 -26.99
CA GLU A 96 -9.06 -29.97 -27.76
C GLU A 96 -9.16 -31.22 -28.59
N ALA A 97 -8.08 -31.62 -29.28
CA ALA A 97 -8.06 -32.83 -30.10
C ALA A 97 -8.33 -34.10 -29.27
N VAL A 98 -7.86 -34.16 -28.02
CA VAL A 98 -8.14 -35.27 -27.09
C VAL A 98 -9.61 -35.31 -26.69
N LEU A 99 -10.27 -34.16 -26.55
CA LEU A 99 -11.65 -34.04 -26.08
C LEU A 99 -12.69 -34.00 -27.20
N GLN A 100 -12.27 -34.01 -28.47
CA GLN A 100 -13.16 -33.79 -29.63
C GLN A 100 -14.33 -34.75 -29.70
N ARG A 101 -14.18 -36.01 -29.26
CA ARG A 101 -15.27 -37.01 -29.21
C ARG A 101 -16.45 -36.54 -28.38
N ALA A 102 -16.20 -35.85 -27.27
CA ALA A 102 -17.23 -35.31 -26.39
C ALA A 102 -18.04 -34.16 -27.04
N ALA A 103 -17.53 -33.52 -28.09
CA ALA A 103 -18.28 -32.51 -28.82
C ALA A 103 -19.38 -33.11 -29.70
N GLU A 104 -19.23 -34.35 -30.13
CA GLU A 104 -20.19 -35.07 -30.98
C GLU A 104 -21.33 -35.68 -30.13
N GLU A 105 -21.00 -36.23 -28.95
CA GLU A 105 -21.93 -36.92 -28.05
C GLU A 105 -21.77 -36.43 -26.61
N PRO A 106 -22.15 -35.17 -26.30
CA PRO A 106 -21.84 -34.56 -24.99
C PRO A 106 -22.50 -35.27 -23.80
N ALA A 107 -23.72 -35.76 -23.99
CA ALA A 107 -24.45 -36.42 -22.94
C ALA A 107 -23.90 -37.83 -22.62
N ASP A 108 -23.24 -38.51 -23.57
CA ASP A 108 -22.61 -39.81 -23.35
C ASP A 108 -21.24 -39.69 -22.66
N HIS A 109 -20.58 -38.53 -22.77
CA HIS A 109 -19.27 -38.24 -22.19
C HIS A 109 -19.29 -36.95 -21.38
N PRO A 110 -20.12 -36.82 -20.32
CA PRO A 110 -20.41 -35.55 -19.64
C PRO A 110 -19.16 -34.88 -19.00
N GLU A 111 -18.24 -35.67 -18.46
CA GLU A 111 -17.02 -35.12 -17.83
C GLU A 111 -16.03 -34.60 -18.88
N LEU A 112 -15.88 -35.30 -20.01
CA LEU A 112 -15.05 -34.82 -21.11
C LEU A 112 -15.66 -33.59 -21.78
N ALA A 113 -16.99 -33.55 -21.94
CA ALA A 113 -17.70 -32.39 -22.46
C ALA A 113 -17.54 -31.16 -21.54
N THR A 114 -17.65 -31.39 -20.24
CA THR A 114 -17.40 -30.28 -19.25
C THR A 114 -15.97 -29.77 -19.34
N ARG A 115 -14.97 -30.67 -19.45
CA ARG A 115 -13.56 -30.26 -19.63
C ARG A 115 -13.34 -29.53 -20.94
N LEU A 116 -14.01 -29.93 -22.02
CA LEU A 116 -13.96 -29.23 -23.31
C LEU A 116 -14.60 -27.82 -23.21
N ALA A 117 -15.69 -27.69 -22.47
CA ALA A 117 -16.30 -26.38 -22.22
C ALA A 117 -15.38 -25.46 -21.42
N GLU A 118 -14.70 -25.96 -20.39
CA GLU A 118 -13.67 -25.21 -19.66
C GLU A 118 -12.54 -24.74 -20.60
N LEU A 119 -12.10 -25.57 -21.53
CA LEU A 119 -11.12 -25.19 -22.54
C LEU A 119 -11.67 -24.13 -23.49
N TYR A 120 -12.94 -24.20 -23.88
CA TYR A 120 -13.58 -23.18 -24.71
C TYR A 120 -13.66 -21.83 -24.00
N VAL A 121 -14.00 -21.79 -22.70
CA VAL A 121 -13.95 -20.57 -21.91
C VAL A 121 -12.51 -20.00 -21.84
N LYS A 122 -11.52 -20.86 -21.57
CA LYS A 122 -10.11 -20.44 -21.55
C LYS A 122 -9.60 -19.87 -22.88
N THR A 123 -10.22 -20.26 -23.99
CA THR A 123 -9.82 -19.83 -25.36
C THR A 123 -10.82 -18.89 -26.00
N GLY A 124 -11.76 -18.29 -25.24
CA GLY A 124 -12.69 -17.26 -25.70
C GLY A 124 -13.75 -17.76 -26.67
N ARG A 125 -14.38 -18.85 -26.32
CA ARG A 125 -15.45 -19.50 -27.09
C ARG A 125 -16.65 -19.82 -26.17
N SER A 126 -17.07 -18.80 -25.39
CA SER A 126 -18.12 -18.96 -24.35
C SER A 126 -19.45 -19.48 -24.91
N GLY A 127 -19.83 -19.05 -26.11
CA GLY A 127 -21.05 -19.54 -26.76
C GLY A 127 -21.00 -21.04 -27.13
N GLN A 128 -19.80 -21.56 -27.47
CA GLN A 128 -19.62 -23.01 -27.69
C GLN A 128 -19.63 -23.77 -26.36
N ALA A 129 -19.03 -23.19 -25.33
CA ALA A 129 -19.06 -23.76 -23.99
C ALA A 129 -20.51 -23.87 -23.47
N GLU A 130 -21.31 -22.80 -23.62
CA GLU A 130 -22.72 -22.78 -23.24
C GLU A 130 -23.51 -23.85 -23.92
N ALA A 131 -23.42 -23.96 -25.27
CA ALA A 131 -24.14 -24.97 -26.04
C ALA A 131 -23.77 -26.39 -25.61
N LEU A 132 -22.49 -26.66 -25.33
CA LEU A 132 -22.00 -27.95 -24.91
C LEU A 132 -22.51 -28.35 -23.51
N LEU A 133 -22.46 -27.43 -22.55
CA LEU A 133 -22.93 -27.64 -21.17
C LEU A 133 -24.44 -27.78 -21.11
N ALA A 134 -25.18 -27.01 -21.89
CA ALA A 134 -26.62 -27.15 -22.05
C ALA A 134 -26.98 -28.55 -22.57
N ALA A 135 -26.29 -29.05 -23.61
CA ALA A 135 -26.54 -30.38 -24.15
C ALA A 135 -26.27 -31.49 -23.11
N VAL A 136 -25.28 -31.34 -22.23
CA VAL A 136 -25.06 -32.29 -21.13
C VAL A 136 -26.18 -32.21 -20.10
N VAL A 137 -26.60 -31.03 -19.71
CA VAL A 137 -27.65 -30.82 -18.68
C VAL A 137 -28.99 -31.33 -19.18
N ASP A 138 -29.36 -31.04 -20.44
CA ASP A 138 -30.63 -31.48 -21.05
C ASP A 138 -30.65 -32.99 -21.35
N GLY A 139 -29.49 -33.57 -21.67
CA GLY A 139 -29.35 -34.97 -22.00
C GLY A 139 -29.22 -35.91 -20.81
N GLN A 140 -28.92 -35.40 -19.64
CA GLN A 140 -28.64 -36.16 -18.43
C GLN A 140 -29.73 -35.94 -17.36
N LEU A 141 -30.30 -37.00 -16.82
CA LEU A 141 -31.23 -36.91 -15.70
C LEU A 141 -30.54 -36.39 -14.43
N ASN A 142 -29.27 -36.66 -14.30
CA ASN A 142 -28.43 -36.29 -13.16
C ASN A 142 -27.04 -35.85 -13.63
N PRO A 143 -26.88 -34.62 -14.25
CA PRO A 143 -25.62 -34.18 -14.78
C PRO A 143 -24.56 -34.03 -13.66
N PRO A 144 -23.25 -34.19 -13.92
CA PRO A 144 -22.21 -34.04 -12.89
C PRO A 144 -22.28 -32.65 -12.20
N VAL A 145 -21.89 -32.57 -10.91
CA VAL A 145 -21.86 -31.32 -10.14
C VAL A 145 -20.99 -30.29 -10.84
N ARG A 146 -19.81 -30.70 -11.31
CA ARG A 146 -18.91 -29.83 -12.06
C ARG A 146 -19.56 -29.24 -13.32
N THR A 147 -20.36 -30.01 -14.03
CA THR A 147 -21.11 -29.53 -15.22
C THR A 147 -22.09 -28.40 -14.84
N LEU A 148 -22.86 -28.62 -13.76
CA LEU A 148 -23.80 -27.58 -13.29
C LEU A 148 -23.09 -26.30 -12.95
N VAL A 149 -22.01 -26.38 -12.18
CA VAL A 149 -21.26 -25.21 -11.76
C VAL A 149 -20.60 -24.50 -12.94
N GLN A 150 -19.97 -25.26 -13.85
CA GLN A 150 -19.37 -24.66 -15.05
C GLN A 150 -20.44 -24.02 -15.96
N TYR A 151 -21.63 -24.58 -16.03
CA TYR A 151 -22.73 -23.97 -16.78
C TYR A 151 -23.19 -22.64 -16.14
N GLY A 152 -23.35 -22.62 -14.82
CA GLY A 152 -23.62 -21.38 -14.08
C GLY A 152 -22.55 -20.32 -14.33
N LEU A 153 -21.25 -20.68 -14.27
CA LEU A 153 -20.15 -19.75 -14.53
C LEU A 153 -20.17 -19.18 -15.97
N VAL A 154 -20.50 -20.00 -16.96
CA VAL A 154 -20.64 -19.55 -18.36
C VAL A 154 -21.83 -18.60 -18.52
N LEU A 155 -22.96 -18.87 -17.89
CA LEU A 155 -24.13 -18.00 -17.89
C LEU A 155 -23.83 -16.65 -17.21
N THR A 156 -23.12 -16.68 -16.06
CA THR A 156 -22.63 -15.45 -15.39
C THR A 156 -21.71 -14.65 -16.31
N LEU A 157 -20.75 -15.29 -16.97
CA LEU A 157 -19.87 -14.65 -17.95
C LEU A 157 -20.67 -13.97 -19.07
N ARG A 158 -21.75 -14.59 -19.51
CA ARG A 158 -22.62 -14.06 -20.56
C ARG A 158 -23.67 -13.05 -20.08
N GLY A 159 -23.69 -12.73 -18.78
CA GLY A 159 -24.55 -11.73 -18.17
C GLY A 159 -25.91 -12.24 -17.72
N ASP A 160 -26.16 -13.54 -17.71
CA ASP A 160 -27.44 -14.15 -17.26
C ASP A 160 -27.29 -14.75 -15.85
N ARG A 161 -27.23 -13.89 -14.84
CA ARG A 161 -27.06 -14.28 -13.44
C ARG A 161 -28.23 -15.09 -12.90
N ASP A 162 -29.46 -14.73 -13.28
CA ASP A 162 -30.64 -15.44 -12.78
C ASP A 162 -30.72 -16.88 -13.30
N ALA A 163 -30.34 -17.11 -14.55
CA ALA A 163 -30.21 -18.47 -15.08
C ALA A 163 -29.03 -19.22 -14.44
N ALA A 164 -27.91 -18.54 -14.16
CA ALA A 164 -26.77 -19.12 -13.47
C ALA A 164 -27.13 -19.61 -12.06
N ASP A 165 -27.87 -18.80 -11.29
CA ASP A 165 -28.30 -19.11 -9.93
C ASP A 165 -29.10 -20.43 -9.85
N VAL A 166 -29.88 -20.76 -10.88
CA VAL A 166 -30.59 -22.05 -10.97
C VAL A 166 -29.63 -23.22 -10.91
N HIS A 167 -28.51 -23.13 -11.62
CA HIS A 167 -27.52 -24.22 -11.70
C HIS A 167 -26.65 -24.27 -10.44
N PHE A 168 -26.30 -23.12 -9.84
CA PHE A 168 -25.58 -23.09 -8.56
C PHE A 168 -26.44 -23.69 -7.44
N ASN A 169 -27.71 -23.28 -7.33
CA ASN A 169 -28.63 -23.86 -6.35
C ASN A 169 -28.86 -25.39 -6.57
N ALA A 170 -28.85 -25.87 -7.83
CA ALA A 170 -28.95 -27.30 -8.10
C ALA A 170 -27.70 -28.07 -7.63
N ALA A 171 -26.52 -27.48 -7.68
CA ALA A 171 -25.28 -28.06 -7.14
C ALA A 171 -25.32 -28.14 -5.60
N LEU A 172 -25.73 -27.05 -4.91
CA LEU A 172 -25.94 -27.04 -3.46
C LEU A 172 -26.97 -28.06 -3.00
N ALA A 173 -28.13 -28.14 -3.66
CA ALA A 173 -29.18 -29.10 -3.33
C ALA A 173 -28.73 -30.59 -3.42
N ARG A 174 -27.75 -30.89 -4.26
CA ARG A 174 -27.14 -32.22 -4.30
C ARG A 174 -26.23 -32.52 -3.12
N TYR A 175 -25.45 -31.53 -2.70
CA TYR A 175 -24.65 -31.67 -1.53
C TYR A 175 -25.53 -31.86 -0.29
N ASP A 176 -26.57 -31.05 -0.11
CA ASP A 176 -27.53 -31.16 0.99
C ASP A 176 -28.26 -32.48 0.97
N GLY A 177 -28.53 -33.00 -0.21
CA GLY A 177 -29.12 -34.33 -0.39
C GLY A 177 -28.17 -35.49 -0.12
N GLY A 178 -26.93 -35.23 0.27
CA GLY A 178 -25.92 -36.25 0.57
C GLY A 178 -25.49 -37.05 -0.66
N MET A 179 -25.43 -36.41 -1.84
CA MET A 179 -25.04 -37.05 -3.10
C MET A 179 -23.64 -36.63 -3.59
N VAL A 180 -22.93 -35.83 -2.82
CA VAL A 180 -21.58 -35.32 -3.15
C VAL A 180 -20.60 -35.74 -2.07
N PHE A 181 -19.52 -36.44 -2.43
CA PHE A 181 -18.59 -37.06 -1.49
C PHE A 181 -17.11 -36.88 -1.89
N GLU A 182 -16.86 -36.57 -3.16
CA GLU A 182 -15.48 -36.43 -3.65
C GLU A 182 -14.98 -35.01 -3.47
N SER A 183 -13.73 -34.86 -3.07
CA SER A 183 -13.07 -33.57 -2.83
C SER A 183 -13.25 -32.61 -4.00
N ALA A 184 -13.11 -33.09 -5.24
CA ALA A 184 -13.25 -32.26 -6.43
C ALA A 184 -14.67 -31.71 -6.62
N ASP A 185 -15.70 -32.53 -6.32
CA ASP A 185 -17.09 -32.11 -6.41
C ASP A 185 -17.50 -31.20 -5.27
N VAL A 186 -17.05 -31.46 -4.04
CA VAL A 186 -17.26 -30.56 -2.89
C VAL A 186 -16.62 -29.18 -3.17
N ALA A 187 -15.44 -29.11 -3.77
CA ALA A 187 -14.82 -27.85 -4.19
C ALA A 187 -15.69 -27.10 -5.23
N MET A 188 -16.33 -27.83 -6.15
CA MET A 188 -17.26 -27.20 -7.10
C MET A 188 -18.53 -26.68 -6.42
N VAL A 189 -19.08 -27.40 -5.43
CA VAL A 189 -20.19 -26.87 -4.61
C VAL A 189 -19.77 -25.61 -3.86
N ALA A 190 -18.54 -25.56 -3.35
CA ALA A 190 -18.00 -24.35 -2.72
C ALA A 190 -17.94 -23.16 -3.70
N VAL A 191 -17.59 -23.42 -4.98
CA VAL A 191 -17.65 -22.39 -6.04
C VAL A 191 -19.09 -21.91 -6.24
N ALA A 192 -20.07 -22.81 -6.24
CA ALA A 192 -21.49 -22.44 -6.37
C ALA A 192 -21.94 -21.56 -5.20
N ALA A 193 -21.61 -21.92 -3.96
CA ALA A 193 -21.89 -21.10 -2.77
C ALA A 193 -21.25 -19.71 -2.86
N ARG A 194 -19.97 -19.63 -3.30
CA ARG A 194 -19.29 -18.35 -3.55
C ARG A 194 -20.03 -17.48 -4.57
N GLN A 195 -20.55 -18.05 -5.65
CA GLN A 195 -21.29 -17.31 -6.67
C GLN A 195 -22.67 -16.83 -6.20
N LEU A 196 -23.22 -17.46 -5.18
CA LEU A 196 -24.46 -17.06 -4.52
C LEU A 196 -24.24 -16.11 -3.32
N ASP A 197 -23.02 -15.61 -3.13
CA ASP A 197 -22.61 -14.74 -2.04
C ASP A 197 -22.68 -15.41 -0.63
N GLU A 198 -22.72 -16.75 -0.57
CA GLU A 198 -22.78 -17.53 0.67
C GLU A 198 -21.35 -17.85 1.17
N PHE A 199 -20.64 -16.82 1.67
CA PHE A 199 -19.23 -16.92 2.05
C PHE A 199 -18.95 -18.01 3.10
N HIS A 200 -19.76 -18.11 4.16
CA HIS A 200 -19.54 -19.10 5.22
C HIS A 200 -19.62 -20.53 4.69
N ASP A 201 -20.62 -20.79 3.87
CA ASP A 201 -20.81 -22.12 3.29
C ASP A 201 -19.70 -22.43 2.27
N ALA A 202 -19.32 -21.46 1.44
CA ALA A 202 -18.19 -21.60 0.53
C ALA A 202 -16.89 -21.91 1.30
N ASN A 203 -16.58 -21.18 2.35
CA ASN A 203 -15.39 -21.41 3.18
C ASN A 203 -15.41 -22.77 3.87
N ALA A 204 -16.55 -23.17 4.45
CA ALA A 204 -16.71 -24.48 5.08
C ALA A 204 -16.54 -25.62 4.07
N LEU A 205 -17.12 -25.50 2.88
CA LEU A 205 -17.04 -26.48 1.80
C LEU A 205 -15.62 -26.59 1.23
N PHE A 206 -14.89 -25.49 1.02
CA PHE A 206 -13.47 -25.57 0.63
C PHE A 206 -12.62 -26.24 1.69
N SER A 207 -12.83 -25.92 2.96
CA SER A 207 -12.16 -26.60 4.08
C SER A 207 -12.47 -28.10 4.09
N GLU A 208 -13.71 -28.49 3.83
CA GLU A 208 -14.10 -29.90 3.70
C GLU A 208 -13.43 -30.56 2.49
N ALA A 209 -13.41 -29.92 1.32
CA ALA A 209 -12.75 -30.45 0.14
C ALA A 209 -11.26 -30.72 0.37
N VAL A 210 -10.54 -29.79 1.00
CA VAL A 210 -9.11 -29.97 1.35
C VAL A 210 -8.94 -31.05 2.43
N ARG A 211 -9.86 -31.17 3.37
CA ARG A 211 -9.83 -32.25 4.39
C ARG A 211 -10.06 -33.63 3.77
N LEU A 212 -10.90 -33.72 2.72
CA LEU A 212 -11.14 -34.98 1.99
C LEU A 212 -9.92 -35.41 1.16
N ASP A 213 -9.28 -34.45 0.48
CA ASP A 213 -8.02 -34.65 -0.24
C ASP A 213 -7.11 -33.42 -0.11
N GLY A 214 -6.12 -33.50 0.76
CA GLY A 214 -5.14 -32.45 0.98
C GLY A 214 -4.24 -32.13 -0.24
N ASN A 215 -4.28 -32.96 -1.28
CA ASN A 215 -3.56 -32.74 -2.53
C ASN A 215 -4.45 -32.12 -3.63
N ASN A 216 -5.66 -31.72 -3.32
CA ASN A 216 -6.54 -31.06 -4.29
C ASN A 216 -6.07 -29.61 -4.54
N LEU A 217 -5.15 -29.45 -5.51
CA LEU A 217 -4.57 -28.15 -5.89
C LEU A 217 -5.63 -27.13 -6.33
N GLU A 218 -6.70 -27.61 -6.97
CA GLU A 218 -7.79 -26.76 -7.44
C GLU A 218 -8.58 -26.18 -6.25
N ALA A 219 -8.90 -27.04 -5.25
CA ALA A 219 -9.60 -26.61 -4.04
C ALA A 219 -8.76 -25.59 -3.24
N LEU A 220 -7.45 -25.85 -3.08
CA LEU A 220 -6.54 -24.91 -2.39
C LEU A 220 -6.53 -23.54 -3.07
N VAL A 221 -6.37 -23.50 -4.40
CA VAL A 221 -6.33 -22.22 -5.13
C VAL A 221 -7.67 -21.50 -5.09
N LEU A 222 -8.78 -22.20 -5.33
CA LEU A 222 -10.12 -21.59 -5.27
C LEU A 222 -10.48 -21.08 -3.87
N TRP A 223 -9.97 -21.74 -2.83
CA TRP A 223 -10.09 -21.27 -1.45
C TRP A 223 -9.23 -20.01 -1.21
N GLY A 224 -8.01 -19.99 -1.72
CA GLY A 224 -7.17 -18.78 -1.73
C GLY A 224 -7.85 -17.62 -2.48
N ASP A 225 -8.45 -17.89 -3.64
CA ASP A 225 -9.20 -16.89 -4.41
C ASP A 225 -10.43 -16.37 -3.64
N LEU A 226 -11.10 -17.21 -2.84
CA LEU A 226 -12.21 -16.78 -1.97
C LEU A 226 -11.73 -15.76 -0.93
N PHE A 227 -10.59 -16.01 -0.28
CA PHE A 227 -10.03 -15.09 0.69
C PHE A 227 -9.52 -13.80 0.05
N GLN A 228 -8.92 -13.89 -1.13
CA GLN A 228 -8.44 -12.74 -1.86
C GLN A 228 -9.57 -11.80 -2.30
N ASP A 229 -10.71 -12.33 -2.70
CA ASP A 229 -11.91 -11.53 -2.98
C ASP A 229 -12.41 -10.74 -1.75
N LYS A 230 -12.05 -11.18 -0.56
CA LYS A 230 -12.43 -10.54 0.72
C LYS A 230 -11.31 -9.69 1.31
N PHE A 231 -10.23 -9.47 0.58
CA PHE A 231 -9.02 -8.75 1.04
C PHE A 231 -8.36 -9.39 2.27
N ASN A 232 -8.47 -10.72 2.40
CA ASN A 232 -7.77 -11.50 3.42
C ASN A 232 -6.54 -12.16 2.80
N ASP A 233 -5.50 -11.37 2.58
CA ASP A 233 -4.29 -11.81 1.89
C ASP A 233 -3.51 -12.86 2.66
N GLN A 234 -3.57 -12.87 3.99
CA GLN A 234 -2.84 -13.82 4.83
C GLN A 234 -3.32 -15.26 4.63
N ASP A 235 -4.65 -15.48 4.66
CA ASP A 235 -5.23 -16.81 4.45
C ASP A 235 -5.12 -17.21 2.98
N ALA A 236 -5.28 -16.27 2.04
CA ALA A 236 -5.07 -16.50 0.61
C ALA A 236 -3.64 -16.98 0.34
N GLN A 237 -2.63 -16.27 0.85
CA GLN A 237 -1.22 -16.63 0.71
C GLN A 237 -0.91 -18.03 1.26
N THR A 238 -1.50 -18.37 2.42
CA THR A 238 -1.34 -19.71 3.01
C THR A 238 -1.81 -20.78 2.05
N ASN A 239 -3.02 -20.67 1.50
CA ASN A 239 -3.58 -21.65 0.58
C ASN A 239 -2.78 -21.76 -0.74
N TYR A 240 -2.34 -20.63 -1.31
CA TYR A 240 -1.49 -20.65 -2.51
C TYR A 240 -0.14 -21.31 -2.26
N ASN A 241 0.48 -21.06 -1.10
CA ASN A 241 1.74 -21.68 -0.73
C ASN A 241 1.60 -23.18 -0.50
N GLU A 242 0.53 -23.65 0.15
CA GLU A 242 0.24 -25.08 0.28
C GLU A 242 0.11 -25.75 -1.08
N ALA A 243 -0.57 -25.13 -2.05
CA ALA A 243 -0.63 -25.64 -3.42
C ALA A 243 0.75 -25.69 -4.09
N LEU A 244 1.62 -24.71 -3.84
CA LEU A 244 2.98 -24.63 -4.39
C LEU A 244 3.96 -25.59 -3.70
N GLU A 245 3.73 -25.98 -2.45
CA GLU A 245 4.49 -27.07 -1.80
C GLU A 245 4.29 -28.41 -2.50
N ILE A 246 3.07 -28.68 -2.99
CA ILE A 246 2.72 -29.87 -3.74
C ILE A 246 3.25 -29.77 -5.18
N ASN A 247 2.97 -28.63 -5.83
CA ASN A 247 3.34 -28.40 -7.24
C ASN A 247 3.92 -26.99 -7.44
N ARG A 248 5.24 -26.85 -7.40
CA ARG A 248 5.96 -25.58 -7.54
C ARG A 248 5.75 -24.86 -8.89
N ARG A 249 5.14 -25.52 -9.86
CA ARG A 249 4.85 -25.02 -11.20
C ARG A 249 3.36 -24.81 -11.44
N TYR A 250 2.52 -24.86 -10.41
CA TYR A 250 1.09 -24.70 -10.56
C TYR A 250 0.75 -23.23 -10.84
N ALA A 251 0.56 -22.93 -12.11
CA ALA A 251 0.38 -21.55 -12.58
C ALA A 251 -0.77 -20.80 -11.90
N PRO A 252 -1.95 -21.38 -11.60
CA PRO A 252 -3.00 -20.67 -10.89
C PRO A 252 -2.58 -20.16 -9.51
N ALA A 253 -1.86 -20.97 -8.72
CA ALA A 253 -1.36 -20.55 -7.42
C ALA A 253 -0.28 -19.43 -7.53
N LEU A 254 0.59 -19.51 -8.54
CA LEU A 254 1.58 -18.48 -8.81
C LEU A 254 0.93 -17.14 -9.19
N VAL A 255 -0.15 -17.17 -9.97
CA VAL A 255 -0.91 -15.95 -10.34
C VAL A 255 -1.64 -15.37 -9.12
N GLY A 256 -2.27 -16.22 -8.29
CA GLY A 256 -2.90 -15.77 -7.03
C GLY A 256 -1.87 -15.10 -6.12
N LEU A 257 -0.73 -15.77 -5.88
CA LEU A 257 0.34 -15.24 -5.03
C LEU A 257 0.95 -13.93 -5.58
N ALA A 258 1.02 -13.77 -6.91
CA ALA A 258 1.54 -12.58 -7.56
C ALA A 258 0.71 -11.31 -7.28
N ARG A 259 -0.52 -11.44 -6.85
CA ARG A 259 -1.37 -10.30 -6.46
C ARG A 259 -1.07 -9.82 -5.04
N ILE A 260 -0.41 -10.69 -4.23
CA ILE A 260 -0.09 -10.44 -2.82
C ILE A 260 1.38 -10.07 -2.68
N GLU A 261 2.28 -10.87 -3.25
CA GLU A 261 3.73 -10.68 -3.07
C GLU A 261 4.55 -10.99 -4.33
N SER A 262 5.69 -10.35 -4.46
CA SER A 262 6.68 -10.61 -5.52
C SER A 262 6.06 -10.78 -6.92
N PRO A 263 5.25 -9.80 -7.40
CA PRO A 263 4.44 -9.98 -8.60
C PRO A 263 5.22 -10.44 -9.82
N GLU A 264 6.29 -9.75 -10.18
CA GLU A 264 7.06 -10.05 -11.40
C GLU A 264 7.69 -11.45 -11.36
N ARG A 265 8.24 -11.84 -10.22
CA ARG A 265 8.83 -13.16 -10.01
C ARG A 265 7.79 -14.27 -10.16
N ASN A 266 6.64 -14.13 -9.52
CA ASN A 266 5.61 -15.15 -9.52
C ASN A 266 4.90 -15.25 -10.88
N LEU A 267 4.64 -14.12 -11.55
CA LEU A 267 4.08 -14.11 -12.90
C LEU A 267 5.07 -14.71 -13.93
N SER A 268 6.36 -14.39 -13.83
CA SER A 268 7.39 -14.99 -14.70
C SER A 268 7.42 -16.52 -14.53
N ARG A 269 7.38 -17.02 -13.29
CA ARG A 269 7.30 -18.45 -13.01
C ARG A 269 6.02 -19.11 -13.56
N ALA A 270 4.89 -18.38 -13.51
CA ALA A 270 3.63 -18.87 -14.10
C ALA A 270 3.74 -18.98 -15.62
N LEU A 271 4.37 -18.01 -16.29
CA LEU A 271 4.61 -18.05 -17.74
C LEU A 271 5.67 -19.07 -18.13
N ASP A 272 6.68 -19.35 -17.29
CA ASP A 272 7.64 -20.45 -17.50
C ASP A 272 6.95 -21.83 -17.44
N ALA A 273 5.90 -21.96 -16.63
CA ALA A 273 5.10 -23.17 -16.57
C ALA A 273 4.14 -23.27 -17.75
N ASN A 274 3.51 -22.17 -18.12
CA ASN A 274 2.56 -22.04 -19.23
C ASN A 274 2.66 -20.66 -19.88
N ALA A 275 3.45 -20.52 -20.94
CA ALA A 275 3.65 -19.26 -21.67
C ALA A 275 2.35 -18.68 -22.28
N ARG A 276 1.27 -19.45 -22.31
CA ARG A 276 -0.05 -19.06 -22.80
C ARG A 276 -1.07 -18.90 -21.66
N ASN A 277 -0.62 -18.71 -20.43
CA ASN A 277 -1.52 -18.48 -19.29
C ASN A 277 -2.12 -17.07 -19.39
N VAL A 278 -3.41 -17.00 -19.75
CA VAL A 278 -4.14 -15.75 -19.96
C VAL A 278 -4.16 -14.89 -18.70
N ALA A 279 -4.40 -15.50 -17.51
CA ALA A 279 -4.43 -14.77 -16.25
C ALA A 279 -3.07 -14.13 -15.92
N ALA A 280 -1.96 -14.85 -16.12
CA ALA A 280 -0.63 -14.30 -15.91
C ALA A 280 -0.32 -13.15 -16.89
N LEU A 281 -0.64 -13.32 -18.18
CA LEU A 281 -0.43 -12.29 -19.21
C LEU A 281 -1.25 -11.03 -18.92
N GLN A 282 -2.53 -11.18 -18.54
CA GLN A 282 -3.38 -10.03 -18.22
C GLN A 282 -2.92 -9.29 -16.95
N THR A 283 -2.54 -10.02 -15.89
CA THR A 283 -2.04 -9.41 -14.65
C THR A 283 -0.72 -8.67 -14.89
N PHE A 284 0.19 -9.21 -15.72
CA PHE A 284 1.38 -8.48 -16.15
C PHE A 284 1.01 -7.21 -16.94
N GLY A 285 0.10 -7.36 -17.91
CA GLY A 285 -0.32 -6.24 -18.75
C GLY A 285 -0.94 -5.11 -17.96
N GLU A 286 -1.85 -5.43 -17.05
CA GLU A 286 -2.48 -4.47 -16.14
C GLU A 286 -1.43 -3.74 -15.29
N ARG A 287 -0.52 -4.51 -14.66
CA ARG A 287 0.52 -3.94 -13.82
C ARG A 287 1.46 -3.00 -14.61
N MET A 288 1.87 -3.40 -15.81
CA MET A 288 2.73 -2.55 -16.64
C MET A 288 2.05 -1.24 -17.02
N ILE A 289 0.76 -1.28 -17.37
CA ILE A 289 0.00 -0.06 -17.68
C ILE A 289 -0.13 0.84 -16.46
N ARG A 290 -0.42 0.28 -15.29
CA ARG A 290 -0.48 1.05 -14.03
C ARG A 290 0.86 1.72 -13.68
N ASN A 291 1.95 1.08 -14.05
CA ASN A 291 3.30 1.62 -13.84
C ASN A 291 3.74 2.61 -14.92
N GLY A 292 2.88 2.95 -15.89
CA GLY A 292 3.26 3.82 -17.01
C GLY A 292 4.03 3.14 -18.16
N ARG A 293 4.28 1.83 -18.07
CA ARG A 293 4.96 1.02 -19.10
C ARG A 293 3.95 0.53 -20.16
N ASP A 294 3.28 1.46 -20.79
CA ASP A 294 2.14 1.24 -21.70
C ASP A 294 2.43 0.21 -22.82
N GLU A 295 3.53 0.36 -23.55
CA GLU A 295 3.82 -0.51 -24.69
C GLU A 295 4.10 -1.96 -24.28
N GLU A 296 4.77 -2.16 -23.16
CA GLU A 296 4.99 -3.50 -22.61
C GLU A 296 3.66 -4.12 -22.14
N GLY A 297 2.86 -3.34 -21.39
CA GLY A 297 1.56 -3.78 -20.94
C GLY A 297 0.62 -4.13 -22.09
N LEU A 298 0.57 -3.32 -23.12
CA LEU A 298 -0.16 -3.62 -24.36
C LEU A 298 0.34 -4.89 -25.04
N GLY A 299 1.64 -5.16 -24.99
CA GLY A 299 2.23 -6.40 -25.52
C GLY A 299 1.69 -7.64 -24.82
N PHE A 300 1.62 -7.63 -23.49
CA PHE A 300 1.06 -8.74 -22.71
C PHE A 300 -0.46 -8.88 -22.90
N LEU A 301 -1.21 -7.79 -22.91
CA LEU A 301 -2.66 -7.84 -23.12
C LEU A 301 -3.03 -8.33 -24.53
N ARG A 302 -2.29 -7.94 -25.56
CA ARG A 302 -2.46 -8.48 -26.93
C ARG A 302 -2.26 -9.99 -26.94
N GLN A 303 -1.19 -10.50 -26.33
CA GLN A 303 -0.93 -11.93 -26.22
C GLN A 303 -2.07 -12.65 -25.45
N ALA A 304 -2.58 -12.07 -24.39
CA ALA A 304 -3.73 -12.63 -23.65
C ALA A 304 -4.97 -12.72 -24.56
N LEU A 305 -5.27 -11.65 -25.32
CA LEU A 305 -6.41 -11.58 -26.23
C LEU A 305 -6.26 -12.40 -27.51
N ASP A 306 -5.04 -12.72 -27.93
CA ASP A 306 -4.77 -13.68 -29.03
C ASP A 306 -5.11 -15.12 -28.59
N ILE A 307 -5.07 -15.40 -27.32
CA ILE A 307 -5.42 -16.71 -26.74
C ILE A 307 -6.90 -16.74 -26.35
N ASN A 308 -7.35 -15.74 -25.63
CA ASN A 308 -8.74 -15.57 -25.19
C ASN A 308 -9.30 -14.20 -25.62
N PRO A 309 -9.91 -14.10 -26.80
CA PRO A 309 -10.50 -12.86 -27.30
C PRO A 309 -11.70 -12.34 -26.49
N GLU A 310 -12.26 -13.17 -25.57
CA GLU A 310 -13.38 -12.85 -24.68
C GLU A 310 -12.91 -12.58 -23.23
N SER A 311 -11.62 -12.32 -22.98
CA SER A 311 -11.12 -11.98 -21.64
C SER A 311 -11.63 -10.62 -21.19
N ILE A 312 -12.68 -10.60 -20.34
CA ILE A 312 -13.25 -9.36 -19.80
C ILE A 312 -12.19 -8.56 -19.04
N PRO A 313 -11.34 -9.13 -18.13
CA PRO A 313 -10.32 -8.34 -17.46
C PRO A 313 -9.34 -7.64 -18.41
N ALA A 314 -8.85 -8.36 -19.43
CA ALA A 314 -7.93 -7.76 -20.41
C ALA A 314 -8.61 -6.65 -21.23
N LEU A 315 -9.88 -6.84 -21.65
CA LEU A 315 -10.65 -5.83 -22.37
C LEU A 315 -11.00 -4.64 -21.49
N ALA A 316 -11.30 -4.87 -20.20
CA ALA A 316 -11.57 -3.80 -19.23
C ALA A 316 -10.32 -2.95 -18.95
N THR A 317 -9.15 -3.57 -18.79
CA THR A 317 -7.89 -2.83 -18.63
C THR A 317 -7.59 -1.94 -19.85
N LEU A 318 -7.79 -2.47 -21.06
CA LEU A 318 -7.63 -1.66 -22.30
C LEU A 318 -8.66 -0.54 -22.37
N ALA A 319 -9.92 -0.79 -21.98
CA ALA A 319 -10.97 0.22 -21.96
C ALA A 319 -10.70 1.31 -20.90
N ALA A 320 -10.24 0.91 -19.70
CA ALA A 320 -9.85 1.85 -18.66
C ALA A 320 -8.68 2.74 -19.12
N ARG A 321 -7.67 2.14 -19.77
CA ARG A 321 -6.58 2.90 -20.38
C ARG A 321 -7.09 3.87 -21.47
N ALA A 322 -8.00 3.42 -22.33
CA ALA A 322 -8.59 4.28 -23.35
C ALA A 322 -9.35 5.46 -22.70
N ALA A 323 -10.11 5.22 -21.63
CA ALA A 323 -10.78 6.26 -20.85
C ALA A 323 -9.76 7.24 -20.22
N MET A 324 -8.66 6.75 -19.67
CA MET A 324 -7.60 7.63 -19.11
C MET A 324 -6.97 8.54 -20.16
N LYS A 325 -6.92 8.08 -21.42
CA LYS A 325 -6.40 8.86 -22.57
C LYS A 325 -7.47 9.61 -23.34
N ASP A 326 -8.71 9.65 -22.87
CA ASP A 326 -9.89 10.21 -23.56
C ASP A 326 -10.10 9.65 -24.99
N ASP A 327 -9.55 8.45 -25.29
CA ASP A 327 -9.79 7.73 -26.54
C ASP A 327 -11.14 7.00 -26.51
N MET A 328 -12.20 7.76 -26.60
CA MET A 328 -13.56 7.23 -26.51
C MET A 328 -13.95 6.37 -27.71
N ASP A 329 -13.26 6.50 -28.85
CA ASP A 329 -13.48 5.65 -30.02
C ASP A 329 -12.94 4.23 -29.76
N GLU A 330 -11.76 4.10 -29.15
CA GLU A 330 -11.21 2.81 -28.71
C GLU A 330 -12.05 2.21 -27.59
N PHE A 331 -12.42 3.02 -26.60
CA PHE A 331 -13.31 2.58 -25.51
C PHE A 331 -14.61 1.95 -26.08
N GLU A 332 -15.26 2.63 -26.99
CA GLU A 332 -16.53 2.15 -27.57
C GLU A 332 -16.34 0.88 -28.42
N ARG A 333 -15.20 0.74 -29.14
CA ARG A 333 -14.87 -0.50 -29.85
C ARG A 333 -14.69 -1.67 -28.90
N LEU A 334 -14.01 -1.47 -27.79
CA LEU A 334 -13.80 -2.51 -26.77
C LEU A 334 -15.11 -2.88 -26.06
N ARG A 335 -15.94 -1.90 -25.72
CA ARG A 335 -17.28 -2.09 -25.16
C ARG A 335 -18.16 -2.93 -26.11
N GLN A 336 -18.18 -2.61 -27.39
CA GLN A 336 -18.94 -3.38 -28.39
C GLN A 336 -18.43 -4.82 -28.52
N ARG A 337 -17.10 -5.01 -28.40
CA ARG A 337 -16.51 -6.33 -28.41
C ARG A 337 -16.97 -7.15 -27.19
N VAL A 338 -17.02 -6.56 -26.00
CA VAL A 338 -17.57 -7.25 -24.81
C VAL A 338 -19.04 -7.55 -24.98
N ASN A 339 -19.85 -6.58 -25.44
CA ASN A 339 -21.29 -6.78 -25.64
C ASN A 339 -21.62 -7.89 -26.65
N ALA A 340 -20.73 -8.25 -27.55
CA ALA A 340 -20.94 -9.34 -28.50
C ALA A 340 -21.06 -10.73 -27.85
N PHE A 341 -20.40 -10.94 -26.70
CA PHE A 341 -20.44 -12.22 -25.98
C PHE A 341 -20.99 -12.11 -24.56
N SER A 342 -20.94 -10.96 -23.94
CA SER A 342 -21.46 -10.66 -22.59
C SER A 342 -22.25 -9.35 -22.63
N PRO A 343 -23.51 -9.41 -23.10
CA PRO A 343 -24.37 -8.22 -23.16
C PRO A 343 -24.57 -7.64 -21.76
N GLU A 344 -24.41 -6.32 -21.66
CA GLU A 344 -24.62 -5.58 -20.40
C GLU A 344 -23.75 -6.07 -19.22
N SER A 345 -22.49 -6.48 -19.51
CA SER A 345 -21.56 -6.99 -18.50
C SER A 345 -21.30 -5.99 -17.36
N ALA A 346 -21.83 -6.25 -16.18
CA ALA A 346 -21.55 -5.47 -14.96
C ALA A 346 -20.08 -5.56 -14.55
N SER A 347 -19.47 -6.76 -14.66
CA SER A 347 -18.07 -6.98 -14.32
C SER A 347 -17.10 -6.17 -15.18
N PHE A 348 -17.41 -5.93 -16.45
CA PHE A 348 -16.61 -5.04 -17.31
C PHE A 348 -16.52 -3.63 -16.76
N TYR A 349 -17.63 -3.05 -16.35
CA TYR A 349 -17.66 -1.70 -15.79
C TYR A 349 -17.07 -1.64 -14.37
N ALA A 350 -17.31 -2.67 -13.55
CA ALA A 350 -16.72 -2.75 -12.21
C ALA A 350 -15.17 -2.79 -12.27
N SER A 351 -14.61 -3.61 -13.18
CA SER A 351 -13.15 -3.65 -13.38
C SER A 351 -12.58 -2.33 -13.89
N ILE A 352 -13.29 -1.62 -14.79
CA ILE A 352 -12.89 -0.28 -15.24
C ILE A 352 -12.89 0.69 -14.06
N ALA A 353 -13.94 0.69 -13.25
CA ALA A 353 -14.06 1.57 -12.09
C ALA A 353 -12.93 1.33 -11.08
N GLU A 354 -12.64 0.08 -10.77
CA GLU A 354 -11.54 -0.29 -9.87
C GLU A 354 -10.18 0.17 -10.42
N PHE A 355 -9.92 -0.10 -11.70
CA PHE A 355 -8.67 0.34 -12.34
C PHE A 355 -8.51 1.86 -12.31
N LEU A 356 -9.56 2.61 -12.63
CA LEU A 356 -9.55 4.08 -12.61
C LEU A 356 -9.37 4.63 -11.19
N GLY A 357 -10.08 4.07 -10.20
CA GLY A 357 -9.93 4.45 -8.79
C GLY A 357 -8.51 4.24 -8.27
N ASN A 358 -7.86 3.15 -8.66
CA ASN A 358 -6.47 2.86 -8.33
C ASN A 358 -5.45 3.79 -9.05
N ASN A 359 -5.90 4.55 -10.05
CA ASN A 359 -5.11 5.54 -10.79
C ASN A 359 -5.58 6.99 -10.53
N TYR A 360 -6.17 7.27 -9.36
CA TYR A 360 -6.64 8.60 -8.92
C TYR A 360 -7.74 9.23 -9.79
N ARG A 361 -8.33 8.48 -10.74
CA ARG A 361 -9.45 8.93 -11.59
C ARG A 361 -10.77 8.67 -10.89
N PHE A 362 -10.95 9.24 -9.71
CA PHE A 362 -12.08 8.95 -8.80
C PHE A 362 -13.44 9.30 -9.39
N THR A 363 -13.55 10.42 -10.09
CA THR A 363 -14.79 10.86 -10.73
C THR A 363 -15.26 9.87 -11.78
N GLU A 364 -14.36 9.45 -12.66
CA GLU A 364 -14.67 8.45 -13.68
C GLU A 364 -14.91 7.07 -13.05
N ALA A 365 -14.17 6.72 -12.00
CA ALA A 365 -14.40 5.48 -11.27
C ALA A 365 -15.82 5.42 -10.70
N VAL A 366 -16.33 6.52 -10.11
CA VAL A 366 -17.71 6.65 -9.64
C VAL A 366 -18.70 6.45 -10.78
N GLU A 367 -18.49 7.06 -11.94
CA GLU A 367 -19.36 6.92 -13.10
C GLU A 367 -19.46 5.48 -13.57
N TYR A 368 -18.31 4.78 -13.72
CA TYR A 368 -18.31 3.40 -14.19
C TYR A 368 -18.80 2.41 -13.12
N ALA A 369 -18.56 2.66 -11.83
CA ALA A 369 -19.13 1.85 -10.76
C ALA A 369 -20.67 1.95 -10.73
N ARG A 370 -21.25 3.14 -10.92
CA ARG A 370 -22.71 3.32 -11.07
C ARG A 370 -23.24 2.56 -12.27
N ARG A 371 -22.53 2.59 -13.42
CA ARG A 371 -22.92 1.81 -14.61
C ARG A 371 -22.88 0.29 -14.34
N ALA A 372 -21.96 -0.20 -13.52
CA ALA A 372 -21.93 -1.60 -13.11
C ALA A 372 -23.15 -1.98 -12.27
N ILE A 373 -23.49 -1.15 -11.28
CA ILE A 373 -24.67 -1.35 -10.38
C ILE A 373 -25.98 -1.25 -11.15
N ASP A 374 -26.10 -0.34 -12.11
CA ASP A 374 -27.29 -0.24 -12.98
C ASP A 374 -27.60 -1.55 -13.75
N ARG A 375 -26.55 -2.34 -14.05
CA ARG A 375 -26.66 -3.60 -14.78
C ARG A 375 -26.87 -4.81 -13.86
N ASP A 376 -26.15 -4.81 -12.74
CA ASP A 376 -26.35 -5.81 -11.70
C ASP A 376 -26.35 -5.13 -10.33
N PRO A 377 -27.54 -4.85 -9.77
CA PRO A 377 -27.65 -4.27 -8.42
C PRO A 377 -27.10 -5.14 -7.29
N ARG A 378 -26.81 -6.41 -7.54
CA ARG A 378 -26.18 -7.34 -6.60
C ARG A 378 -24.66 -7.41 -6.77
N ASN A 379 -24.06 -6.52 -7.54
CA ASN A 379 -22.61 -6.43 -7.66
C ASN A 379 -22.04 -5.70 -6.44
N TRP A 380 -21.89 -6.41 -5.34
CA TRP A 380 -21.41 -5.84 -4.06
C TRP A 380 -20.01 -5.26 -4.16
N HIS A 381 -19.15 -5.84 -5.01
CA HIS A 381 -17.84 -5.28 -5.32
C HIS A 381 -17.96 -3.89 -5.96
N ALA A 382 -18.88 -3.69 -6.90
CA ALA A 382 -19.09 -2.37 -7.50
C ALA A 382 -19.63 -1.35 -6.47
N HIS A 383 -20.46 -1.77 -5.50
CA HIS A 383 -20.88 -0.94 -4.38
C HIS A 383 -19.70 -0.54 -3.49
N THR A 384 -18.76 -1.46 -3.17
CA THR A 384 -17.54 -1.15 -2.41
C THR A 384 -16.66 -0.17 -3.18
N VAL A 385 -16.43 -0.38 -4.47
CA VAL A 385 -15.62 0.52 -5.32
C VAL A 385 -16.28 1.91 -5.41
N LEU A 386 -17.60 1.95 -5.60
CA LEU A 386 -18.35 3.22 -5.63
C LEU A 386 -18.22 3.97 -4.31
N GLY A 387 -18.52 3.28 -3.20
CA GLY A 387 -18.47 3.88 -1.87
C GLY A 387 -17.11 4.44 -1.53
N GLY A 388 -16.05 3.66 -1.77
CA GLY A 388 -14.67 4.09 -1.51
C GLY A 388 -14.24 5.32 -2.34
N ASN A 389 -14.62 5.37 -3.63
CA ASN A 389 -14.28 6.53 -4.47
C ASN A 389 -15.10 7.77 -4.15
N LEU A 390 -16.39 7.63 -3.77
CA LEU A 390 -17.20 8.73 -3.26
C LEU A 390 -16.62 9.35 -1.99
N VAL A 391 -16.13 8.51 -1.07
CA VAL A 391 -15.47 8.96 0.16
C VAL A 391 -14.18 9.73 -0.14
N ARG A 392 -13.41 9.33 -1.15
CA ARG A 392 -12.22 10.07 -1.62
C ARG A 392 -12.56 11.41 -2.24
N LEU A 393 -13.72 11.53 -2.89
CA LEU A 393 -14.23 12.78 -3.44
C LEU A 393 -14.90 13.70 -2.39
N GLY A 394 -15.02 13.25 -1.12
CA GLY A 394 -15.69 14.00 -0.05
C GLY A 394 -17.20 13.80 0.00
N GLU A 395 -17.75 12.91 -0.81
CA GLU A 395 -19.18 12.56 -0.81
C GLU A 395 -19.47 11.46 0.23
N GLU A 396 -19.11 11.73 1.50
CA GLU A 396 -19.07 10.73 2.57
C GLU A 396 -20.42 10.07 2.85
N ARG A 397 -21.52 10.83 2.81
CA ARG A 397 -22.84 10.31 3.12
C ARG A 397 -23.29 9.27 2.10
N GLU A 398 -23.14 9.55 0.80
CA GLU A 398 -23.50 8.62 -0.27
C GLU A 398 -22.52 7.44 -0.28
N GLY A 399 -21.22 7.72 -0.09
CA GLY A 399 -20.20 6.69 0.02
C GLY A 399 -20.49 5.68 1.13
N LYS A 400 -20.82 6.17 2.35
CA LYS A 400 -21.22 5.31 3.49
C LYS A 400 -22.44 4.45 3.15
N GLN A 401 -23.47 5.00 2.50
CA GLN A 401 -24.66 4.24 2.11
C GLN A 401 -24.32 3.05 1.18
N HIS A 402 -23.43 3.25 0.21
CA HIS A 402 -23.02 2.17 -0.69
C HIS A 402 -22.15 1.12 0.01
N LEU A 403 -21.27 1.55 0.94
CA LEU A 403 -20.49 0.64 1.78
C LEU A 403 -21.39 -0.17 2.73
N GLU A 404 -22.42 0.45 3.33
CA GLU A 404 -23.40 -0.26 4.16
C GLU A 404 -24.18 -1.30 3.35
N GLN A 405 -24.62 -0.95 2.12
CA GLN A 405 -25.28 -1.90 1.24
C GLN A 405 -24.38 -3.08 0.85
N ALA A 406 -23.09 -2.80 0.58
CA ALA A 406 -22.13 -3.86 0.32
C ALA A 406 -21.93 -4.75 1.55
N PHE A 407 -21.76 -4.15 2.72
CA PHE A 407 -21.54 -4.87 3.98
C PHE A 407 -22.74 -5.72 4.41
N ASP A 408 -23.96 -5.21 4.26
CA ASP A 408 -25.20 -5.95 4.60
C ASP A 408 -25.34 -7.27 3.81
N ASN A 409 -24.75 -7.32 2.61
CA ASN A 409 -24.83 -8.47 1.73
C ASN A 409 -23.51 -9.24 1.60
N ASP A 410 -22.39 -8.62 1.94
CA ASP A 410 -21.05 -9.22 1.99
C ASP A 410 -20.27 -8.73 3.23
N PRO A 411 -20.66 -9.16 4.45
CA PRO A 411 -20.04 -8.72 5.69
C PRO A 411 -18.60 -9.24 5.89
N PHE A 412 -18.09 -10.07 4.99
CA PHE A 412 -16.76 -10.67 5.04
C PHE A 412 -15.72 -9.89 4.23
N ASN A 413 -16.14 -8.87 3.50
CA ASN A 413 -15.24 -7.98 2.81
C ASN A 413 -14.51 -7.09 3.82
N VAL A 414 -13.23 -7.37 4.06
CA VAL A 414 -12.41 -6.69 5.07
C VAL A 414 -12.29 -5.19 4.78
N LEU A 415 -12.11 -4.81 3.52
CA LEU A 415 -12.00 -3.41 3.12
C LEU A 415 -13.27 -2.63 3.45
N THR A 416 -14.45 -3.17 3.10
CA THR A 416 -15.75 -2.55 3.39
C THR A 416 -15.97 -2.43 4.90
N SER A 417 -15.70 -3.51 5.65
CA SER A 417 -15.84 -3.52 7.11
C SER A 417 -14.94 -2.47 7.78
N ASN A 418 -13.67 -2.41 7.39
CA ASN A 418 -12.73 -1.45 7.91
C ASN A 418 -13.16 -0.01 7.62
N MET A 419 -13.55 0.28 6.39
CA MET A 419 -14.02 1.62 5.99
C MET A 419 -15.23 2.08 6.81
N LEU A 420 -16.17 1.19 7.11
CA LEU A 420 -17.33 1.52 7.95
C LEU A 420 -16.92 1.80 9.40
N GLN A 421 -15.94 1.07 9.96
CA GLN A 421 -15.44 1.33 11.32
C GLN A 421 -14.79 2.72 11.44
N VAL A 422 -14.13 3.21 10.38
CA VAL A 422 -13.55 4.56 10.40
C VAL A 422 -14.63 5.64 10.45
N PHE A 423 -15.81 5.41 9.87
CA PHE A 423 -16.93 6.35 10.02
C PHE A 423 -17.38 6.48 11.47
N ASP A 424 -17.37 5.39 12.25
CA ASP A 424 -17.69 5.44 13.68
C ASP A 424 -16.66 6.31 14.44
N VAL A 425 -15.38 6.25 14.06
CA VAL A 425 -14.33 7.12 14.62
C VAL A 425 -14.58 8.60 14.25
N LEU A 426 -14.90 8.87 12.98
CA LEU A 426 -15.14 10.24 12.50
C LEU A 426 -16.40 10.87 13.12
N GLU A 427 -17.42 10.07 13.50
CA GLU A 427 -18.62 10.57 14.19
C GLU A 427 -18.29 11.11 15.60
N GLU A 428 -17.21 10.66 16.24
CA GLU A 428 -16.75 11.14 17.54
C GLU A 428 -15.84 12.38 17.44
N TYR A 429 -15.36 12.72 16.23
CA TYR A 429 -14.43 13.82 16.00
C TYR A 429 -15.13 15.19 16.06
N ALA A 430 -14.36 16.19 16.50
CA ALA A 430 -14.76 17.60 16.32
C ALA A 430 -14.71 17.97 14.84
N THR A 431 -15.69 18.72 14.38
CA THR A 431 -15.69 19.37 13.09
C THR A 431 -15.43 20.86 13.29
N LEU A 432 -14.34 21.34 12.71
CA LEU A 432 -13.88 22.72 12.79
C LEU A 432 -13.93 23.32 11.39
N GLU A 433 -14.35 24.55 11.25
CA GLU A 433 -14.52 25.22 9.97
C GLU A 433 -13.77 26.55 9.98
N SER A 434 -13.06 26.86 8.91
CA SER A 434 -12.50 28.16 8.59
C SER A 434 -13.06 28.64 7.24
N GLU A 435 -12.46 29.68 6.64
CA GLU A 435 -12.98 30.24 5.39
C GLU A 435 -12.93 29.22 4.24
N HIS A 436 -11.83 28.45 4.12
CA HIS A 436 -11.62 27.53 3.02
C HIS A 436 -11.62 26.06 3.42
N PHE A 437 -11.55 25.75 4.72
CA PHE A 437 -11.32 24.38 5.20
C PHE A 437 -12.41 23.89 6.14
N ARG A 438 -12.66 22.57 6.08
CA ARG A 438 -13.36 21.82 7.11
C ARG A 438 -12.43 20.74 7.64
N VAL A 439 -12.12 20.80 8.93
CA VAL A 439 -11.17 19.90 9.57
C VAL A 439 -11.87 19.01 10.58
N ASN A 440 -11.70 17.69 10.45
CA ASN A 440 -12.17 16.70 11.41
C ASN A 440 -10.96 16.16 12.17
N MET A 441 -10.99 16.28 13.48
CA MET A 441 -9.95 15.75 14.38
C MET A 441 -10.53 15.40 15.75
N SER A 442 -9.78 14.68 16.55
CA SER A 442 -10.23 14.36 17.91
C SER A 442 -10.51 15.62 18.73
N GLN A 443 -11.33 15.49 19.77
CA GLN A 443 -11.63 16.60 20.68
C GLN A 443 -10.36 17.15 21.35
N ARG A 444 -9.38 16.29 21.57
CA ARG A 444 -8.09 16.67 22.15
C ARG A 444 -7.25 17.47 21.14
N ASP A 445 -7.14 16.96 19.92
CA ASP A 445 -6.41 17.65 18.84
C ASP A 445 -7.05 19.00 18.52
N ALA A 446 -8.39 19.09 18.57
CA ALA A 446 -9.10 20.35 18.39
C ALA A 446 -8.70 21.45 19.39
N GLN A 447 -8.36 21.06 20.62
CA GLN A 447 -7.91 22.01 21.65
C GLN A 447 -6.43 22.34 21.56
N ILE A 448 -5.60 21.45 21.04
CA ILE A 448 -4.14 21.58 21.06
C ILE A 448 -3.61 22.05 19.70
N LEU A 449 -4.04 21.40 18.63
CA LEU A 449 -3.46 21.58 17.28
C LEU A 449 -4.20 22.66 16.47
N TRP A 450 -5.52 22.73 16.56
CA TRP A 450 -6.33 23.64 15.74
C TRP A 450 -5.90 25.11 15.81
N PRO A 451 -5.60 25.67 17.01
CA PRO A 451 -5.19 27.07 17.10
C PRO A 451 -3.91 27.44 16.33
N TYR A 452 -3.08 26.45 16.02
CA TYR A 452 -1.87 26.60 15.21
C TYR A 452 -2.10 26.20 13.76
N MET A 453 -3.02 25.26 13.52
CA MET A 453 -3.31 24.73 12.18
C MET A 453 -4.16 25.70 11.34
N GLU A 454 -5.20 26.28 11.91
CA GLU A 454 -6.08 27.22 11.20
C GLU A 454 -5.32 28.37 10.52
N PRO A 455 -4.50 29.14 11.24
CA PRO A 455 -3.78 30.26 10.60
C PRO A 455 -2.75 29.78 9.56
N LEU A 456 -2.15 28.60 9.76
CA LEU A 456 -1.25 28.00 8.78
C LEU A 456 -1.99 27.63 7.50
N LEU A 457 -3.18 27.03 7.62
CA LEU A 457 -4.00 26.61 6.49
C LEU A 457 -4.40 27.80 5.64
N GLU A 458 -4.90 28.87 6.26
CA GLU A 458 -5.37 30.05 5.54
C GLU A 458 -4.20 30.86 4.93
N ASP A 459 -3.06 31.03 5.62
CA ASP A 459 -1.85 31.63 5.05
C ASP A 459 -1.33 30.82 3.86
N SER A 460 -1.33 29.48 3.99
CA SER A 460 -0.91 28.59 2.92
C SER A 460 -1.82 28.69 1.70
N TRP A 461 -3.14 28.77 1.91
CA TRP A 461 -4.11 28.98 0.85
C TRP A 461 -3.84 30.26 0.08
N ASP A 462 -3.75 31.38 0.76
CA ASP A 462 -3.51 32.69 0.14
C ASP A 462 -2.23 32.71 -0.68
N ARG A 463 -1.16 32.12 -0.15
CA ARG A 463 0.15 32.05 -0.83
C ARG A 463 0.08 31.17 -2.09
N LEU A 464 -0.59 30.02 -2.01
CA LEU A 464 -0.70 29.09 -3.14
C LEU A 464 -1.65 29.63 -4.20
N VAL A 465 -2.78 30.25 -3.83
CA VAL A 465 -3.68 30.96 -4.78
C VAL A 465 -2.91 32.04 -5.53
N ALA A 466 -2.16 32.86 -4.82
CA ALA A 466 -1.36 33.93 -5.43
C ALA A 466 -0.27 33.38 -6.39
N LYS A 467 0.31 32.24 -6.06
CA LYS A 467 1.40 31.63 -6.82
C LYS A 467 0.90 30.89 -8.06
N TYR A 468 -0.15 30.06 -7.90
CA TYR A 468 -0.67 29.19 -8.98
C TYR A 468 -1.73 29.87 -9.84
N GLY A 469 -2.33 30.99 -9.38
CA GLY A 469 -3.42 31.68 -10.08
C GLY A 469 -4.68 30.82 -10.19
N PHE A 470 -4.90 29.90 -9.27
CA PHE A 470 -5.99 28.94 -9.26
C PHE A 470 -6.63 28.88 -7.86
N GLU A 471 -7.96 28.80 -7.82
CA GLU A 471 -8.72 28.60 -6.57
C GLU A 471 -9.36 27.21 -6.59
N PRO A 472 -8.92 26.31 -5.70
CA PRO A 472 -9.54 24.99 -5.55
C PRO A 472 -11.00 25.05 -5.07
N GLU A 473 -11.76 23.98 -5.28
CA GLU A 473 -13.11 23.83 -4.73
C GLU A 473 -13.10 23.79 -3.20
N VAL A 474 -13.96 24.57 -2.56
CA VAL A 474 -14.11 24.64 -1.11
C VAL A 474 -15.41 24.00 -0.63
N PRO A 475 -15.51 23.56 0.64
CA PRO A 475 -14.41 23.43 1.57
C PRO A 475 -13.45 22.29 1.19
N VAL A 476 -12.15 22.48 1.40
CA VAL A 476 -11.19 21.38 1.43
C VAL A 476 -11.39 20.66 2.75
N VAL A 477 -11.55 19.34 2.69
CA VAL A 477 -11.79 18.52 3.88
C VAL A 477 -10.46 17.94 4.35
N ILE A 478 -10.08 18.19 5.60
CA ILE A 478 -8.88 17.63 6.23
C ILE A 478 -9.30 16.72 7.39
N GLN A 479 -8.79 15.52 7.44
CA GLN A 479 -9.08 14.54 8.49
C GLN A 479 -7.77 14.14 9.18
N VAL A 480 -7.65 14.45 10.48
CA VAL A 480 -6.45 14.19 11.28
C VAL A 480 -6.72 13.02 12.20
N PHE A 481 -5.99 11.93 12.05
CA PHE A 481 -6.18 10.68 12.77
C PHE A 481 -5.16 10.48 13.89
N GLU A 482 -5.65 10.11 15.08
CA GLU A 482 -4.79 9.77 16.23
C GLU A 482 -4.11 8.41 16.07
N ARG A 483 -4.65 7.51 15.22
CA ARG A 483 -4.14 6.16 15.02
C ARG A 483 -3.72 5.95 13.58
N THR A 484 -2.53 5.39 13.39
CA THR A 484 -1.99 5.06 12.08
C THR A 484 -2.89 4.09 11.31
N GLU A 485 -3.51 3.13 12.01
CA GLU A 485 -4.42 2.15 11.39
C GLU A 485 -5.68 2.84 10.82
N ASP A 486 -6.28 3.79 11.56
CA ASP A 486 -7.48 4.50 11.11
C ASP A 486 -7.17 5.40 9.91
N PHE A 487 -6.00 6.08 9.92
CA PHE A 487 -5.48 6.84 8.78
C PHE A 487 -5.29 5.93 7.55
N ALA A 488 -4.67 4.77 7.73
CA ALA A 488 -4.42 3.83 6.65
C ALA A 488 -5.74 3.29 6.07
N VAL A 489 -6.66 2.87 6.94
CA VAL A 489 -8.00 2.40 6.53
C VAL A 489 -8.76 3.50 5.79
N ARG A 490 -8.78 4.74 6.31
CA ARG A 490 -9.45 5.86 5.63
C ARG A 490 -8.90 6.11 4.24
N SER A 491 -7.61 5.93 4.06
CA SER A 491 -6.89 6.23 2.83
C SER A 491 -7.01 5.10 1.78
N VAL A 492 -6.78 3.85 2.20
CA VAL A 492 -6.71 2.69 1.28
C VAL A 492 -7.64 1.53 1.65
N GLY A 493 -8.36 1.60 2.77
CA GLY A 493 -9.27 0.55 3.25
C GLY A 493 -8.60 -0.58 4.05
N LEU A 494 -7.27 -0.55 4.18
CA LEU A 494 -6.48 -1.57 4.90
C LEU A 494 -5.62 -0.90 5.98
N PRO A 495 -5.31 -1.60 7.11
CA PRO A 495 -4.71 -0.99 8.29
C PRO A 495 -3.20 -0.73 8.18
N ASP A 496 -2.57 -1.01 7.05
CA ASP A 496 -1.16 -0.76 6.79
C ASP A 496 -0.96 -0.08 5.43
N ILE A 497 -0.25 1.03 5.44
CA ILE A 497 0.04 1.85 4.25
C ILE A 497 1.53 2.20 4.15
N GLY A 498 2.37 1.56 4.97
CA GLY A 498 3.79 1.85 5.03
C GLY A 498 4.10 3.21 5.67
N PRO A 499 5.16 3.91 5.21
CA PRO A 499 5.68 5.12 5.87
C PRO A 499 4.93 6.41 5.53
N LEU A 500 3.75 6.35 4.91
CA LEU A 500 3.00 7.54 4.52
C LEU A 500 2.38 8.21 5.74
N VAL A 501 2.41 9.54 5.78
CA VAL A 501 1.96 10.37 6.91
C VAL A 501 0.84 11.34 6.53
N GLY A 502 0.66 11.58 5.24
CA GLY A 502 -0.41 12.37 4.66
C GLY A 502 -0.79 11.80 3.30
N ILE A 503 -2.02 11.98 2.87
CA ILE A 503 -2.51 11.65 1.52
C ILE A 503 -3.58 12.64 1.11
N CYS A 504 -3.43 13.18 -0.09
CA CYS A 504 -4.42 14.04 -0.74
C CYS A 504 -5.12 13.31 -1.89
N PHE A 505 -6.45 13.40 -1.92
CA PHE A 505 -7.29 12.90 -3.01
C PHE A 505 -7.81 14.03 -3.93
N GLY A 506 -7.24 15.22 -3.81
CA GLY A 506 -7.64 16.43 -4.50
C GLY A 506 -8.51 17.37 -3.64
N LYS A 507 -9.64 16.91 -3.12
CA LYS A 507 -10.52 17.72 -2.24
C LYS A 507 -10.48 17.26 -0.78
N VAL A 508 -10.06 16.04 -0.54
CA VAL A 508 -9.93 15.43 0.79
C VAL A 508 -8.47 15.15 1.07
N VAL A 509 -8.02 15.56 2.25
CA VAL A 509 -6.68 15.28 2.79
C VAL A 509 -6.83 14.46 4.06
N THR A 510 -6.04 13.42 4.20
CA THR A 510 -5.94 12.62 5.42
C THR A 510 -4.53 12.76 6.00
N LEU A 511 -4.43 12.95 7.32
CA LEU A 511 -3.17 13.19 8.04
C LEU A 511 -3.09 12.34 9.30
N ILE A 512 -1.88 12.00 9.73
CA ILE A 512 -1.62 11.46 11.06
C ILE A 512 -1.40 12.61 12.04
N SER A 513 -1.98 12.52 13.24
CA SER A 513 -1.76 13.51 14.31
C SER A 513 -0.28 13.60 14.71
N PRO A 514 0.26 14.79 14.91
CA PRO A 514 1.62 15.00 15.42
C PRO A 514 1.87 14.40 16.82
N ASP A 515 0.83 14.08 17.58
CA ASP A 515 0.94 13.34 18.84
C ASP A 515 1.40 11.89 18.61
N THR A 516 0.97 11.30 17.51
CA THR A 516 1.32 9.92 17.14
C THR A 516 2.67 9.83 16.46
N LEU A 517 2.97 10.79 15.57
CA LEU A 517 4.20 10.79 14.80
C LEU A 517 4.92 12.13 14.94
N SER A 518 6.08 12.14 15.61
CA SER A 518 6.94 13.31 15.71
C SER A 518 7.64 13.62 14.38
N ALA A 519 7.00 14.42 13.56
CA ALA A 519 7.49 14.92 12.29
C ALA A 519 7.05 16.37 12.13
N ASN A 520 7.66 17.13 11.22
CA ASN A 520 7.23 18.49 10.95
C ASN A 520 5.85 18.52 10.30
N TRP A 521 4.79 18.62 11.12
CA TRP A 521 3.41 18.59 10.64
C TRP A 521 3.07 19.82 9.77
N GLN A 522 3.74 20.95 9.96
CA GLN A 522 3.51 22.13 9.12
C GLN A 522 4.00 21.91 7.68
N GLU A 523 5.16 21.27 7.52
CA GLU A 523 5.69 20.85 6.23
C GLU A 523 4.74 19.86 5.55
N ILE A 524 4.25 18.84 6.31
CA ILE A 524 3.32 17.84 5.80
C ILE A 524 2.03 18.50 5.32
N VAL A 525 1.43 19.39 6.11
CA VAL A 525 0.23 20.15 5.71
C VAL A 525 0.48 20.96 4.44
N TRP A 526 1.62 21.67 4.35
CA TRP A 526 1.97 22.41 3.14
C TRP A 526 2.09 21.49 1.92
N HIS A 527 2.77 20.36 2.06
CA HIS A 527 2.91 19.34 1.02
C HIS A 527 1.55 18.86 0.49
N GLU A 528 0.65 18.49 1.41
CA GLU A 528 -0.69 18.01 1.04
C GLU A 528 -1.56 19.12 0.43
N LEU A 529 -1.42 20.36 0.87
CA LEU A 529 -2.13 21.48 0.24
C LEU A 529 -1.66 21.74 -1.19
N VAL A 530 -0.38 21.58 -1.49
CA VAL A 530 0.12 21.66 -2.88
C VAL A 530 -0.56 20.60 -3.74
N HIS A 531 -0.76 19.38 -3.23
CA HIS A 531 -1.54 18.37 -3.93
C HIS A 531 -2.99 18.79 -4.17
N VAL A 532 -3.64 19.49 -3.23
CA VAL A 532 -5.00 20.01 -3.43
C VAL A 532 -5.06 20.89 -4.68
N PHE A 533 -4.10 21.80 -4.84
CA PHE A 533 -4.03 22.68 -6.00
C PHE A 533 -3.73 21.91 -7.28
N THR A 534 -2.64 21.15 -7.29
CA THR A 534 -2.13 20.52 -8.51
C THR A 534 -3.02 19.39 -9.02
N LEU A 535 -3.64 18.61 -8.13
CA LEU A 535 -4.59 17.56 -8.52
C LEU A 535 -5.90 18.15 -9.05
N GLN A 536 -6.42 19.21 -8.44
CA GLN A 536 -7.64 19.85 -8.96
C GLN A 536 -7.38 20.58 -10.28
N MET A 537 -6.25 21.29 -10.43
CA MET A 537 -5.86 21.93 -11.71
C MET A 537 -5.80 20.94 -12.86
N THR A 538 -5.40 19.69 -12.58
CA THR A 538 -5.20 18.66 -13.60
C THR A 538 -6.35 17.64 -13.67
N HIS A 539 -7.42 17.83 -12.90
CA HIS A 539 -8.51 16.86 -12.77
C HIS A 539 -7.99 15.45 -12.41
N ASN A 540 -7.00 15.37 -11.52
CA ASN A 540 -6.31 14.15 -11.10
C ASN A 540 -5.64 13.38 -12.27
N ARG A 541 -5.20 14.07 -13.33
CA ARG A 541 -4.59 13.45 -14.52
C ARG A 541 -3.07 13.47 -14.51
N MET A 542 -2.49 14.25 -13.61
CA MET A 542 -1.04 14.36 -13.46
C MET A 542 -0.42 13.05 -12.95
N PRO A 543 0.73 12.61 -13.48
CA PRO A 543 1.40 11.41 -12.98
C PRO A 543 1.94 11.61 -11.57
N ARG A 544 2.01 10.53 -10.80
CA ARG A 544 2.42 10.59 -9.40
C ARG A 544 3.79 11.24 -9.22
N TRP A 545 4.76 10.89 -10.06
CA TRP A 545 6.10 11.47 -9.95
C TRP A 545 6.12 13.00 -10.02
N LEU A 546 5.29 13.59 -10.88
CA LEU A 546 5.23 15.05 -11.03
C LEU A 546 4.49 15.68 -9.85
N SER A 547 3.38 15.08 -9.43
CA SER A 547 2.62 15.52 -8.25
C SER A 547 3.50 15.55 -7.00
N GLU A 548 4.18 14.45 -6.70
CA GLU A 548 5.09 14.35 -5.55
C GLU A 548 6.33 15.25 -5.71
N GLY A 549 6.86 15.33 -6.93
CA GLY A 549 8.01 16.19 -7.23
C GLY A 549 7.71 17.67 -7.00
N ILE A 550 6.53 18.14 -7.40
CA ILE A 550 6.10 19.53 -7.19
C ILE A 550 5.88 19.78 -5.69
N SER A 551 5.15 18.90 -4.99
CA SER A 551 4.88 19.09 -3.57
C SER A 551 6.17 19.11 -2.75
N THR A 552 7.11 18.20 -3.03
CA THR A 552 8.42 18.18 -2.37
C THR A 552 9.28 19.41 -2.74
N TRP A 553 9.19 19.91 -3.97
CA TRP A 553 9.88 21.14 -4.36
C TRP A 553 9.28 22.35 -3.66
N GLU A 554 7.96 22.41 -3.51
CA GLU A 554 7.24 23.48 -2.81
C GLU A 554 7.52 23.53 -1.31
N GLU A 555 7.88 22.42 -0.66
CA GLU A 555 8.35 22.44 0.73
C GLU A 555 9.45 23.48 0.92
N ARG A 556 10.49 23.49 0.07
CA ARG A 556 11.58 24.47 0.11
C ARG A 556 11.15 25.89 -0.28
N GLN A 557 10.12 26.03 -1.09
CA GLN A 557 9.54 27.33 -1.41
C GLN A 557 8.69 27.87 -0.25
N GLY A 558 8.05 26.96 0.49
CA GLY A 558 7.30 27.28 1.69
C GLY A 558 8.19 27.84 2.79
N ARG A 559 9.23 27.10 3.15
CA ARG A 559 10.31 27.55 4.05
C ARG A 559 11.65 26.96 3.60
N PRO A 560 12.74 27.74 3.60
CA PRO A 560 14.06 27.29 3.13
C PRO A 560 14.63 26.08 3.89
N GLU A 561 14.25 25.91 5.15
CA GLU A 561 14.65 24.79 6.00
C GLU A 561 13.87 23.52 5.75
N TRP A 562 12.71 23.57 5.06
CA TRP A 562 11.93 22.41 4.65
C TRP A 562 12.52 21.75 3.42
N GLY A 563 12.05 20.57 3.13
CA GLY A 563 12.37 19.83 1.92
C GLY A 563 13.68 19.09 1.95
N ARG A 564 13.82 18.21 0.98
CA ARG A 564 14.89 17.24 0.86
C ARG A 564 16.16 17.89 0.29
N ARG A 565 17.33 17.51 0.83
CA ARG A 565 18.61 18.01 0.37
C ARG A 565 19.44 16.89 -0.28
N GLN A 566 20.46 17.28 -1.04
CA GLN A 566 21.33 16.33 -1.74
C GLN A 566 22.08 15.47 -0.72
N GLY A 567 21.82 14.17 -0.77
CA GLY A 567 22.47 13.20 0.10
C GLY A 567 23.49 12.35 -0.66
N LEU A 568 24.18 11.48 0.07
CA LEU A 568 25.08 10.49 -0.53
C LEU A 568 24.39 9.56 -1.52
N ASP A 569 23.07 9.38 -1.39
CA ASP A 569 22.26 8.50 -2.26
C ASP A 569 22.19 9.03 -3.69
N LEU A 570 22.17 10.35 -3.88
CA LEU A 570 22.26 10.94 -5.22
C LEU A 570 23.61 10.61 -5.88
N ILE A 571 24.70 10.82 -5.13
CA ILE A 571 26.07 10.55 -5.63
C ILE A 571 26.18 9.07 -6.02
N ARG A 572 25.67 8.17 -5.18
CA ARG A 572 25.63 6.72 -5.47
C ARG A 572 24.79 6.38 -6.68
N ALA A 573 23.58 6.97 -6.78
CA ALA A 573 22.68 6.71 -7.88
C ALA A 573 23.28 7.10 -9.23
N VAL A 574 23.98 8.26 -9.28
CA VAL A 574 24.69 8.68 -10.48
C VAL A 574 25.88 7.76 -10.79
N GLN A 575 26.69 7.40 -9.79
CA GLN A 575 27.87 6.53 -9.97
C GLN A 575 27.49 5.11 -10.41
N GLN A 576 26.31 4.61 -10.02
CA GLN A 576 25.79 3.28 -10.31
C GLN A 576 24.79 3.25 -11.46
N ASP A 577 24.56 4.37 -12.14
CA ASP A 577 23.57 4.53 -13.24
C ASP A 577 22.16 4.04 -12.84
N ARG A 578 21.72 4.36 -11.63
CA ARG A 578 20.40 3.96 -11.08
C ARG A 578 19.30 5.00 -11.29
N LEU A 579 19.62 6.15 -11.90
CA LEU A 579 18.59 7.15 -12.18
C LEU A 579 17.60 6.61 -13.22
N LEU A 580 16.33 6.65 -12.88
CA LEU A 580 15.26 6.30 -13.83
C LEU A 580 15.16 7.38 -14.92
N PRO A 581 14.85 6.99 -16.17
CA PRO A 581 14.45 7.97 -17.18
C PRO A 581 13.20 8.75 -16.73
N VAL A 582 13.10 10.03 -17.14
CA VAL A 582 11.99 10.89 -16.69
C VAL A 582 10.63 10.31 -17.07
N GLY A 583 10.48 9.74 -18.25
CA GLY A 583 9.24 9.08 -18.68
C GLY A 583 8.88 7.79 -17.90
N ASN A 584 9.80 7.28 -17.07
CA ASN A 584 9.61 6.04 -16.30
C ASN A 584 9.63 6.29 -14.79
N LEU A 585 9.55 7.55 -14.34
CA LEU A 585 9.67 7.88 -12.90
C LEU A 585 8.57 7.27 -12.03
N ASN A 586 7.39 6.99 -12.59
CA ASN A 586 6.33 6.30 -11.86
C ASN A 586 6.74 4.89 -11.40
N ASP A 587 7.67 4.22 -12.11
CA ASP A 587 8.21 2.92 -11.70
C ASP A 587 8.88 2.98 -10.32
N GLY A 588 9.47 4.13 -9.97
CA GLY A 588 10.07 4.35 -8.66
C GLY A 588 9.07 4.30 -7.49
N PHE A 589 7.81 4.63 -7.75
CA PHE A 589 6.73 4.60 -6.73
C PHE A 589 6.03 3.24 -6.68
N THR A 590 5.69 2.68 -7.84
CA THR A 590 4.90 1.45 -7.94
C THR A 590 5.74 0.18 -7.89
N GLY A 591 7.03 0.28 -8.22
CA GLY A 591 8.02 -0.79 -8.21
C GLY A 591 8.98 -0.75 -7.02
N ALA A 592 8.80 0.17 -6.06
CA ALA A 592 9.64 0.26 -4.86
C ALA A 592 9.59 -1.06 -4.08
N ASN A 593 10.76 -1.61 -3.77
CA ASN A 593 10.89 -2.83 -2.97
C ASN A 593 11.25 -2.52 -1.50
N SER A 594 11.52 -1.26 -1.19
CA SER A 594 11.89 -0.79 0.14
C SER A 594 11.50 0.68 0.33
N ASP A 595 11.41 1.11 1.60
CA ASP A 595 11.19 2.52 1.96
C ASP A 595 12.30 3.43 1.40
N ALA A 596 13.52 2.89 1.26
CA ALA A 596 14.63 3.61 0.66
C ALA A 596 14.42 3.86 -0.84
N ASP A 597 13.89 2.89 -1.58
CA ASP A 597 13.56 3.05 -3.00
C ASP A 597 12.46 4.08 -3.18
N LEU A 598 11.40 3.98 -2.36
CA LEU A 598 10.31 4.94 -2.36
C LEU A 598 10.81 6.36 -2.05
N SER A 599 11.62 6.51 -1.00
CA SER A 599 12.22 7.79 -0.62
C SER A 599 13.10 8.36 -1.73
N PHE A 600 13.82 7.51 -2.46
CA PHE A 600 14.62 7.94 -3.60
C PHE A 600 13.76 8.36 -4.80
N ALA A 601 12.62 7.72 -5.03
CA ALA A 601 11.66 8.12 -6.06
C ALA A 601 11.13 9.55 -5.82
N TYR A 602 10.75 9.87 -4.58
CA TYR A 602 10.39 11.24 -4.18
C TYR A 602 11.52 12.22 -4.45
N PHE A 603 12.74 11.85 -4.06
CA PHE A 603 13.88 12.72 -4.23
C PHE A 603 14.26 12.94 -5.71
N GLN A 604 14.23 11.89 -6.55
CA GLN A 604 14.48 12.05 -7.97
C GLN A 604 13.38 12.91 -8.64
N SER A 605 12.13 12.73 -8.26
CA SER A 605 11.01 13.55 -8.75
C SER A 605 11.19 15.03 -8.40
N PHE A 606 11.57 15.31 -7.14
CA PHE A 606 11.95 16.66 -6.72
C PHE A 606 13.06 17.25 -7.60
N LEU A 607 14.12 16.49 -7.90
CA LEU A 607 15.23 16.97 -8.72
C LEU A 607 14.82 17.29 -10.16
N VAL A 608 13.89 16.53 -10.74
CA VAL A 608 13.35 16.85 -12.06
C VAL A 608 12.57 18.15 -12.04
N VAL A 609 11.74 18.38 -11.02
CA VAL A 609 11.01 19.64 -10.85
C VAL A 609 11.98 20.81 -10.59
N GLU A 610 13.00 20.62 -9.76
CA GLU A 610 14.06 21.62 -9.54
C GLU A 610 14.79 21.96 -10.84
N TYR A 611 15.12 20.94 -11.66
CA TYR A 611 15.70 21.15 -12.99
C TYR A 611 14.78 21.98 -13.90
N ILE A 612 13.49 21.68 -13.94
CA ILE A 612 12.51 22.46 -14.70
C ILE A 612 12.50 23.92 -14.21
N ALA A 613 12.37 24.11 -12.91
CA ALA A 613 12.31 25.45 -12.33
C ALA A 613 13.59 26.27 -12.55
N GLU A 614 14.78 25.64 -12.50
CA GLU A 614 16.07 26.32 -12.74
C GLU A 614 16.37 26.60 -14.22
N GLN A 615 16.05 25.67 -15.11
CA GLN A 615 16.44 25.76 -16.53
C GLN A 615 15.38 26.44 -17.40
N TYR A 616 14.09 26.26 -17.06
CA TYR A 616 12.98 26.76 -17.86
C TYR A 616 12.14 27.81 -17.11
N GLY A 617 12.11 27.75 -15.77
CA GLY A 617 11.36 28.67 -14.94
C GLY A 617 10.05 28.12 -14.42
N PHE A 618 9.47 28.79 -13.41
CA PHE A 618 8.20 28.39 -12.80
C PHE A 618 7.01 28.50 -13.78
N GLU A 619 7.02 29.45 -14.68
CA GLU A 619 5.97 29.65 -15.68
C GLU A 619 5.87 28.43 -16.63
N ASP A 620 7.00 27.83 -17.01
CA ASP A 620 7.00 26.62 -17.83
C ASP A 620 6.60 25.38 -17.01
N LEU A 621 6.94 25.31 -15.71
CA LEU A 621 6.39 24.28 -14.83
C LEU A 621 4.86 24.40 -14.73
N LEU A 622 4.34 25.60 -14.56
CA LEU A 622 2.89 25.85 -14.50
C LEU A 622 2.22 25.51 -15.84
N ALA A 623 2.87 25.84 -16.97
CA ALA A 623 2.40 25.47 -18.30
C ALA A 623 2.31 23.93 -18.45
N LEU A 624 3.32 23.19 -17.95
CA LEU A 624 3.29 21.72 -17.96
C LEU A 624 2.09 21.17 -17.14
N ILE A 625 1.81 21.74 -15.95
CA ILE A 625 0.64 21.35 -15.15
C ILE A 625 -0.65 21.57 -15.97
N HIS A 626 -0.80 22.68 -16.64
CA HIS A 626 -1.97 22.96 -17.48
C HIS A 626 -2.10 21.98 -18.67
N GLU A 627 -0.98 21.61 -19.32
CA GLU A 627 -0.99 20.61 -20.39
C GLU A 627 -1.58 19.26 -19.90
N TYR A 628 -1.29 18.82 -18.67
CA TYR A 628 -1.87 17.59 -18.10
C TYR A 628 -3.39 17.66 -17.93
N ALA A 629 -3.98 18.84 -17.82
CA ALA A 629 -5.44 18.99 -17.83
C ALA A 629 -6.06 18.67 -19.21
N GLU A 630 -5.34 18.95 -20.29
CA GLU A 630 -5.86 18.96 -21.67
C GLU A 630 -5.29 17.82 -22.55
N ILE A 631 -3.97 17.61 -22.53
CA ILE A 631 -3.26 16.67 -23.40
C ILE A 631 -3.05 15.32 -22.69
N ARG A 632 -2.89 14.24 -23.46
CA ARG A 632 -2.74 12.87 -22.96
C ARG A 632 -1.43 12.18 -23.35
N ASP A 633 -0.65 12.81 -24.21
CA ASP A 633 0.67 12.30 -24.64
C ASP A 633 1.77 13.16 -24.02
N GLU A 634 2.53 12.55 -23.09
CA GLU A 634 3.61 13.27 -22.38
C GLU A 634 4.71 13.78 -23.31
N SER A 635 5.02 13.07 -24.39
CA SER A 635 6.02 13.53 -25.35
C SER A 635 5.55 14.79 -26.08
N GLU A 636 4.25 14.88 -26.38
CA GLU A 636 3.64 16.08 -26.95
C GLU A 636 3.67 17.25 -25.97
N MET A 637 3.32 17.01 -24.68
CA MET A 637 3.36 18.03 -23.62
C MET A 637 4.78 18.61 -23.48
N PHE A 638 5.80 17.75 -23.38
CA PHE A 638 7.19 18.19 -23.24
C PHE A 638 7.67 18.98 -24.48
N ALA A 639 7.28 18.55 -25.67
CA ALA A 639 7.60 19.29 -26.89
C ALA A 639 6.92 20.66 -26.94
N ASN A 640 5.66 20.75 -26.48
CA ASN A 640 4.91 22.01 -26.43
C ASN A 640 5.52 23.00 -25.45
N VAL A 641 5.83 22.54 -24.24
CA VAL A 641 6.27 23.40 -23.14
C VAL A 641 7.75 23.73 -23.24
N PHE A 642 8.61 22.72 -23.42
CA PHE A 642 10.06 22.89 -23.36
C PHE A 642 10.71 22.99 -24.75
N GLY A 643 9.98 22.73 -25.84
CA GLY A 643 10.49 22.76 -27.20
C GLY A 643 11.45 21.60 -27.54
N VAL A 644 11.48 20.55 -26.71
CA VAL A 644 12.33 19.36 -26.89
C VAL A 644 11.53 18.08 -26.66
N ASP A 645 11.93 16.97 -27.28
CA ASP A 645 11.33 15.66 -26.96
C ASP A 645 11.79 15.13 -25.60
N MET A 646 11.09 14.15 -25.08
CA MET A 646 11.33 13.53 -23.76
C MET A 646 12.77 12.99 -23.65
N ALA A 647 13.32 12.39 -24.71
CA ALA A 647 14.68 11.85 -24.68
C ALA A 647 15.75 12.95 -24.59
N THR A 648 15.54 14.07 -25.30
CA THR A 648 16.42 15.24 -25.20
C THR A 648 16.31 15.90 -23.84
N PHE A 649 15.11 16.00 -23.29
CA PHE A 649 14.89 16.50 -21.93
C PHE A 649 15.61 15.63 -20.89
N ASP A 650 15.43 14.31 -20.93
CA ASP A 650 16.10 13.37 -20.02
C ASP A 650 17.63 13.46 -20.08
N ALA A 651 18.19 13.57 -21.31
CA ALA A 651 19.63 13.77 -21.47
C ALA A 651 20.11 15.10 -20.85
N GLY A 652 19.32 16.17 -20.96
CA GLY A 652 19.59 17.47 -20.34
C GLY A 652 19.56 17.38 -18.81
N PHE A 653 18.54 16.74 -18.27
CA PHE A 653 18.41 16.47 -16.83
C PHE A 653 19.59 15.66 -16.28
N ARG A 654 19.98 14.56 -16.96
CA ARG A 654 21.14 13.75 -16.56
C ARG A 654 22.43 14.55 -16.55
N ALA A 655 22.67 15.35 -17.60
CA ALA A 655 23.85 16.20 -17.65
C ALA A 655 23.88 17.25 -16.52
N TRP A 656 22.72 17.84 -16.20
CA TRP A 656 22.59 18.78 -15.08
C TRP A 656 22.88 18.12 -13.72
N ILE A 657 22.37 16.90 -13.48
CA ILE A 657 22.66 16.12 -12.27
C ILE A 657 24.14 15.73 -12.17
N GLU A 658 24.73 15.24 -13.29
CA GLU A 658 26.16 14.88 -13.31
C GLU A 658 27.05 16.06 -12.98
N GLN A 659 26.73 17.26 -13.49
CA GLN A 659 27.47 18.47 -13.15
C GLN A 659 27.32 18.81 -11.67
N ARG A 660 26.10 18.73 -11.12
CA ARG A 660 25.79 19.02 -9.73
C ARG A 660 26.50 18.05 -8.78
N VAL A 661 26.55 16.76 -9.12
CA VAL A 661 27.31 15.76 -8.37
C VAL A 661 28.83 15.98 -8.48
N ALA A 662 29.32 16.38 -9.66
CA ALA A 662 30.73 16.70 -9.85
C ALA A 662 31.18 17.91 -9.00
N ASP A 663 30.28 18.86 -8.77
CA ASP A 663 30.54 20.03 -7.93
C ASP A 663 30.60 19.65 -6.42
N ILE A 664 29.94 18.54 -6.03
CA ILE A 664 30.04 17.96 -4.68
C ILE A 664 31.34 17.18 -4.59
N ASN A 665 32.40 17.79 -4.11
CA ASN A 665 33.75 17.24 -4.04
C ASN A 665 33.91 16.16 -2.94
N VAL A 666 33.03 15.14 -2.97
CA VAL A 666 32.94 14.04 -1.99
C VAL A 666 33.26 12.72 -2.66
N TYR A 667 34.02 11.88 -1.99
CA TYR A 667 34.26 10.49 -2.38
C TYR A 667 33.30 9.56 -1.62
N VAL A 668 32.63 8.65 -2.35
CA VAL A 668 31.75 7.61 -1.81
C VAL A 668 32.35 6.24 -2.14
N HIS A 669 32.55 5.41 -1.14
CA HIS A 669 33.12 4.07 -1.33
C HIS A 669 32.04 3.10 -1.82
N ALA A 670 32.38 2.23 -2.77
CA ALA A 670 31.41 1.28 -3.37
C ALA A 670 30.81 0.27 -2.36
N GLU A 671 31.57 -0.05 -1.29
CA GLU A 671 31.12 -0.97 -0.23
C GLU A 671 30.18 -0.32 0.80
N ASP A 672 29.97 1.00 0.72
CA ASP A 672 29.04 1.72 1.60
C ASP A 672 27.57 1.63 1.12
N SER A 673 27.28 0.80 0.12
CA SER A 673 25.90 0.53 -0.31
C SER A 673 25.15 -0.20 0.81
N PRO A 674 23.88 0.16 1.10
CA PRO A 674 23.07 -0.66 1.96
C PRO A 674 22.87 -2.02 1.30
N ASP A 675 23.23 -3.08 2.01
CA ASP A 675 23.07 -4.47 1.55
C ASP A 675 21.60 -4.73 1.22
N GLU A 676 21.32 -5.30 0.06
CA GLU A 676 20.00 -5.78 -0.36
C GLU A 676 19.65 -7.07 0.42
N GLY A 677 19.64 -6.99 1.75
CA GLY A 677 19.26 -8.07 2.65
C GLY A 677 17.75 -8.16 2.82
N GLU A 678 17.17 -9.21 2.29
CA GLU A 678 15.80 -9.64 2.56
C GLU A 678 15.51 -9.69 4.07
N GLY A 679 14.61 -8.84 4.56
CA GLY A 679 14.19 -8.86 5.96
C GLY A 679 13.02 -7.92 6.22
N HIS A 680 11.81 -8.46 6.19
CA HIS A 680 10.61 -7.80 6.71
C HIS A 680 10.74 -7.62 8.22
N GLY A 681 10.78 -6.38 8.71
CA GLY A 681 10.74 -6.06 10.13
C GLY A 681 10.65 -4.56 10.34
N HIS A 682 9.52 -4.11 10.89
CA HIS A 682 9.34 -2.76 11.42
C HIS A 682 10.40 -2.49 12.49
N GLY A 683 11.43 -1.77 12.14
CA GLY A 683 12.44 -1.25 13.05
C GLY A 683 13.31 -0.25 12.29
N VAL A 684 13.56 0.89 12.92
CA VAL A 684 14.55 1.87 12.46
C VAL A 684 15.77 1.10 11.96
N ARG A 685 16.06 1.16 10.66
CA ARG A 685 17.24 0.50 10.09
C ARG A 685 18.47 1.04 10.79
N GLU A 686 19.04 0.21 11.64
CA GLU A 686 20.36 0.44 12.16
C GLU A 686 21.32 0.56 10.95
N ASN A 687 21.90 1.73 10.81
CA ASN A 687 22.90 2.05 9.80
C ASN A 687 23.91 0.89 9.64
N SER A 688 24.37 0.64 8.41
CA SER A 688 25.45 -0.31 8.11
C SER A 688 26.67 -0.12 9.04
N SER A 689 26.86 1.08 9.58
CA SER A 689 27.84 1.41 10.62
C SER A 689 27.54 0.75 11.97
N ALA A 690 26.29 0.47 12.35
CA ALA A 690 25.95 -0.26 13.57
C ALA A 690 26.29 -1.74 13.40
N ILE A 691 26.03 -2.32 12.22
CA ILE A 691 26.41 -3.70 11.88
C ILE A 691 27.94 -3.84 11.82
N LEU A 692 28.63 -2.86 11.24
CA LEU A 692 30.09 -2.83 11.25
C LEU A 692 30.64 -2.63 12.66
N ALA A 693 29.98 -1.85 13.52
CA ALA A 693 30.38 -1.68 14.92
C ALA A 693 30.16 -2.94 15.78
N GLU A 694 29.21 -3.79 15.43
CA GLU A 694 28.98 -5.10 16.07
C GLU A 694 29.98 -6.16 15.59
N LEU A 695 30.39 -6.10 14.32
CA LEU A 695 31.32 -7.07 13.71
C LEU A 695 32.80 -6.76 13.99
N TYR A 696 33.15 -5.47 14.19
CA TYR A 696 34.53 -5.05 14.49
C TYR A 696 34.56 -4.41 15.88
N ASN A 697 35.57 -4.76 16.68
CA ASN A 697 35.85 -3.97 17.88
C ASN A 697 36.22 -2.54 17.46
N ASN A 698 36.02 -1.55 18.32
CA ASN A 698 36.27 -0.13 18.02
C ASN A 698 37.68 0.13 17.42
N GLU A 699 38.70 -0.62 17.83
CA GLU A 699 40.05 -0.45 17.33
C GLU A 699 40.19 -0.91 15.86
N SER A 700 39.57 -2.01 15.48
CA SER A 700 39.63 -2.51 14.09
C SER A 700 38.86 -1.57 13.14
N LEU A 701 37.69 -1.06 13.55
CA LEU A 701 36.95 -0.07 12.80
C LEU A 701 37.76 1.23 12.64
N LYS A 702 38.35 1.72 13.72
CA LYS A 702 39.21 2.91 13.72
C LYS A 702 40.37 2.77 12.72
N GLN A 703 41.10 1.66 12.76
CA GLN A 703 42.22 1.41 11.84
C GLN A 703 41.72 1.32 10.38
N TYR A 704 40.59 0.69 10.14
CA TYR A 704 39.98 0.63 8.80
C TYR A 704 39.62 2.03 8.29
N MET A 705 38.91 2.85 9.09
CA MET A 705 38.55 4.20 8.72
C MET A 705 39.74 5.14 8.56
N LEU A 706 40.79 5.02 9.42
CA LEU A 706 42.04 5.72 9.24
C LEU A 706 42.73 5.36 7.91
N GLY A 707 42.70 4.11 7.51
CA GLY A 707 43.20 3.66 6.23
C GLY A 707 42.44 4.22 5.04
N ARG A 708 41.10 4.39 5.16
CA ARG A 708 40.25 5.03 4.15
C ARG A 708 40.60 6.52 4.01
N VAL A 709 40.57 7.26 5.11
CA VAL A 709 40.93 8.69 5.15
C VAL A 709 42.31 8.97 4.60
N GLN A 710 43.32 8.11 4.86
CA GLN A 710 44.67 8.25 4.31
C GLN A 710 44.74 8.06 2.79
N ARG A 711 43.91 7.15 2.23
CA ARG A 711 43.85 6.89 0.79
C ARG A 711 43.05 7.94 0.05
N GLU A 712 41.93 8.37 0.63
CA GLU A 712 41.01 9.36 0.06
C GLU A 712 40.61 10.36 1.15
N PRO A 713 41.25 11.53 1.21
CA PRO A 713 40.94 12.58 2.21
C PRO A 713 39.54 13.21 2.03
N ARG A 714 38.85 12.94 0.95
CA ARG A 714 37.49 13.43 0.69
C ARG A 714 36.41 12.39 1.01
N ASP A 715 36.79 11.30 1.68
CA ASP A 715 35.85 10.25 2.09
C ASP A 715 35.00 10.73 3.28
N PHE A 716 33.85 11.30 2.98
CA PHE A 716 32.90 11.83 3.96
C PHE A 716 32.54 10.80 5.05
N GLN A 717 32.15 9.60 4.62
CA GLN A 717 31.72 8.53 5.53
C GLN A 717 32.84 8.09 6.46
N ALA A 718 34.06 7.96 5.93
CA ALA A 718 35.20 7.61 6.74
C ALA A 718 35.52 8.67 7.79
N HIS A 719 35.41 9.97 7.45
CA HIS A 719 35.59 11.06 8.39
C HIS A 719 34.51 11.06 9.47
N LEU A 720 33.23 10.92 9.11
CA LEU A 720 32.12 10.91 10.05
C LEU A 720 32.24 9.72 11.03
N GLN A 721 32.44 8.50 10.51
CA GLN A 721 32.58 7.31 11.35
C GLN A 721 33.81 7.35 12.25
N LEU A 722 34.93 7.85 11.74
CA LEU A 722 36.14 8.01 12.55
C LEU A 722 35.93 9.02 13.67
N GLY A 723 35.21 10.13 13.38
CA GLY A 723 34.81 11.09 14.37
C GLY A 723 33.95 10.50 15.49
N ILE A 724 32.97 9.67 15.14
CA ILE A 724 32.10 8.97 16.10
C ILE A 724 32.92 7.99 16.97
N VAL A 725 33.84 7.21 16.38
CA VAL A 725 34.66 6.26 17.13
C VAL A 725 35.56 7.01 18.09
N LEU A 726 36.22 8.08 17.64
CA LEU A 726 37.10 8.89 18.47
C LEU A 726 36.36 9.58 19.62
N PHE A 727 35.11 10.01 19.38
CA PHE A 727 34.24 10.56 20.43
C PHE A 727 33.97 9.51 21.52
N ARG A 728 33.60 8.29 21.13
CA ARG A 728 33.41 7.16 22.07
C ARG A 728 34.65 6.83 22.88
N GLU A 729 35.85 7.01 22.31
CA GLU A 729 37.12 6.86 22.97
C GLU A 729 37.53 8.08 23.81
N GLN A 730 36.73 9.13 23.87
CA GLN A 730 37.01 10.39 24.55
C GLN A 730 38.23 11.17 23.97
N ALA A 731 38.61 10.85 22.74
CA ALA A 731 39.64 11.53 21.99
C ALA A 731 39.07 12.78 21.29
N TYR A 732 38.53 13.72 22.08
CA TYR A 732 37.70 14.82 21.61
C TYR A 732 38.37 15.70 20.55
N THR A 733 39.65 16.03 20.74
CA THR A 733 40.40 16.91 19.80
C THR A 733 40.48 16.29 18.40
N GLU A 734 40.81 15.01 18.33
CA GLU A 734 40.83 14.28 17.06
C GLU A 734 39.44 14.10 16.48
N ALA A 735 38.42 13.78 17.30
CA ALA A 735 37.04 13.68 16.88
C ALA A 735 36.56 14.95 16.21
N ILE A 736 36.74 16.13 16.84
CA ILE A 736 36.39 17.42 16.30
C ILE A 736 37.01 17.66 14.93
N ARG A 737 38.29 17.32 14.77
CA ARG A 737 38.97 17.51 13.49
C ARG A 737 38.32 16.72 12.35
N HIS A 738 38.01 15.46 12.59
CA HIS A 738 37.38 14.60 11.56
C HIS A 738 35.91 14.99 11.30
N LEU A 739 35.15 15.31 12.33
CA LEU A 739 33.77 15.74 12.19
C LEU A 739 33.66 17.10 11.46
N ARG A 740 34.56 18.05 11.74
CA ARG A 740 34.62 19.29 10.97
C ARG A 740 34.97 19.06 9.51
N THR A 741 35.91 18.17 9.22
CA THR A 741 36.21 17.79 7.83
C THR A 741 35.00 17.15 7.16
N ALA A 742 34.26 16.27 7.85
CA ALA A 742 33.03 15.72 7.32
C ALA A 742 31.98 16.81 7.02
N HIS A 743 31.79 17.75 7.94
CA HIS A 743 30.87 18.88 7.73
C HIS A 743 31.31 19.76 6.54
N GLU A 744 32.60 20.09 6.44
CA GLU A 744 33.15 20.88 5.32
C GLU A 744 32.99 20.17 3.97
N LEU A 745 33.08 18.82 3.94
CA LEU A 745 32.89 18.04 2.73
C LEU A 745 31.45 18.01 2.27
N LEU A 746 30.49 17.93 3.21
CA LEU A 746 29.06 17.87 2.91
C LEU A 746 28.27 18.65 3.97
N PRO A 747 28.24 20.01 3.86
CA PRO A 747 27.55 20.85 4.84
C PRO A 747 26.07 20.56 4.97
N ASP A 748 25.41 20.24 3.85
CA ASP A 748 23.95 20.02 3.74
C ASP A 748 23.53 18.57 4.08
N TYR A 749 24.40 17.80 4.76
CA TYR A 749 24.09 16.41 5.08
C TYR A 749 22.95 16.29 6.08
N THR A 750 21.84 15.65 5.65
CA THR A 750 20.63 15.44 6.46
C THR A 750 20.54 14.07 7.11
N GLY A 751 21.51 13.17 6.86
CA GLY A 751 21.52 11.83 7.46
C GLY A 751 21.77 11.87 8.98
N TYR A 752 21.34 10.82 9.66
CA TYR A 752 21.48 10.68 11.11
C TYR A 752 22.52 9.57 11.45
N PRO A 753 23.46 9.85 12.36
CA PRO A 753 23.77 11.16 12.94
C PRO A 753 24.49 12.10 11.94
N SER A 754 24.22 13.39 11.99
CA SER A 754 24.97 14.38 11.20
C SER A 754 26.29 14.77 11.87
N PRO A 755 27.29 15.29 11.11
CA PRO A 755 28.53 15.79 11.70
C PRO A 755 28.30 16.84 12.78
N SER A 756 27.35 17.78 12.56
CA SER A 756 27.03 18.85 13.51
C SER A 756 26.39 18.32 14.78
N LEU A 757 25.49 17.30 14.68
CA LEU A 757 24.94 16.65 15.87
C LEU A 757 26.03 15.99 16.72
N VAL A 758 26.94 15.25 16.09
CA VAL A 758 28.04 14.59 16.83
C VAL A 758 29.01 15.62 17.41
N LEU A 759 29.27 16.74 16.69
CA LEU A 759 30.08 17.84 17.22
C LEU A 759 29.42 18.48 18.46
N ALA A 760 28.09 18.69 18.43
CA ALA A 760 27.35 19.18 19.60
C ALA A 760 27.52 18.27 20.81
N GLN A 761 27.37 16.95 20.61
CA GLN A 761 27.60 15.96 21.68
C GLN A 761 29.04 15.93 22.20
N VAL A 762 30.03 16.15 21.33
CA VAL A 762 31.44 16.26 21.74
C VAL A 762 31.67 17.50 22.60
N TYR A 763 31.11 18.67 22.21
CA TYR A 763 31.23 19.92 22.96
C TYR A 763 30.49 19.85 24.29
N GLU A 764 29.31 19.21 24.33
CA GLU A 764 28.57 18.93 25.57
C GLU A 764 29.45 18.11 26.55
N ALA A 765 30.08 17.03 26.06
CA ALA A 765 30.96 16.19 26.88
C ALA A 765 32.22 16.94 27.36
N MET A 766 32.65 17.99 26.65
CA MET A 766 33.75 18.87 27.06
C MET A 766 33.31 20.02 28.00
N GLY A 767 32.01 20.23 28.16
CA GLY A 767 31.46 21.34 28.94
C GLY A 767 31.53 22.68 28.21
N ASP A 768 31.67 22.69 26.88
CA ASP A 768 31.68 23.90 26.04
C ASP A 768 30.28 24.15 25.48
N GLU A 769 29.42 24.74 26.32
CA GLU A 769 28.01 24.98 26.00
C GLU A 769 27.81 25.96 24.82
N GLU A 770 28.74 26.92 24.62
CA GLU A 770 28.67 27.90 23.54
C GLU A 770 28.88 27.20 22.19
N ALA A 771 29.94 26.40 22.07
CA ALA A 771 30.22 25.63 20.87
C ALA A 771 29.14 24.52 20.61
N GLN A 772 28.56 23.93 21.66
CA GLN A 772 27.44 22.99 21.54
C GLN A 772 26.25 23.65 20.87
N ARG A 773 25.80 24.80 21.39
CA ARG A 773 24.65 25.51 20.81
C ARG A 773 24.89 26.01 19.40
N GLU A 774 26.12 26.43 19.05
CA GLU A 774 26.47 26.77 17.68
C GLU A 774 26.25 25.57 16.74
N GLN A 775 26.69 24.39 17.15
CA GLN A 775 26.53 23.19 16.32
C GLN A 775 25.07 22.71 16.23
N LEU A 776 24.27 22.85 17.28
CA LEU A 776 22.83 22.58 17.24
C LEU A 776 22.12 23.54 16.30
N ALA A 777 22.46 24.83 16.31
CA ALA A 777 21.89 25.82 15.39
C ALA A 777 22.23 25.49 13.92
N ILE A 778 23.49 25.11 13.62
CA ILE A 778 23.91 24.65 12.29
C ILE A 778 23.12 23.38 11.87
N MET A 779 22.95 22.43 12.77
CA MET A 779 22.17 21.22 12.50
C MET A 779 20.74 21.56 12.09
N LEU A 780 20.11 22.51 12.80
CA LEU A 780 18.72 22.92 12.56
C LEU A 780 18.51 23.64 11.21
N GLU A 781 19.54 24.16 10.56
CA GLU A 781 19.40 24.70 9.20
C GLU A 781 19.00 23.64 8.17
N HIS A 782 19.23 22.34 8.49
CA HIS A 782 19.03 21.23 7.59
C HIS A 782 18.18 20.08 8.17
N GLN A 783 17.90 20.08 9.47
CA GLN A 783 17.13 19.03 10.16
C GLN A 783 15.90 19.64 10.85
N GLN A 784 14.72 19.40 10.26
CA GLN A 784 13.46 20.03 10.65
C GLN A 784 12.57 19.14 11.54
N HIS A 785 12.95 17.87 11.74
CA HIS A 785 12.17 16.93 12.55
C HIS A 785 12.72 16.77 13.97
N ASP A 786 13.76 17.50 14.33
CA ASP A 786 14.31 17.46 15.69
C ASP A 786 13.53 18.38 16.62
N PHE A 787 13.13 17.85 17.79
CA PHE A 787 12.42 18.60 18.82
C PHE A 787 13.34 19.11 19.93
N ALA A 788 14.40 18.33 20.27
CA ALA A 788 15.23 18.60 21.43
C ALA A 788 16.15 19.83 21.24
N ALA A 789 16.78 19.94 20.08
CA ALA A 789 17.69 21.05 19.80
C ALA A 789 16.99 22.43 19.80
N PRO A 790 15.84 22.62 19.12
CA PRO A 790 15.16 23.91 19.19
C PRO A 790 14.64 24.22 20.61
N MET A 791 14.29 23.22 21.42
CA MET A 791 13.91 23.44 22.83
C MET A 791 15.08 24.00 23.65
N GLU A 792 16.27 23.37 23.56
CA GLU A 792 17.47 23.85 24.28
C GLU A 792 17.87 25.28 23.87
N LEU A 793 17.82 25.54 22.56
CA LEU A 793 18.14 26.88 22.03
C LEU A 793 17.09 27.92 22.38
N ALA A 794 15.80 27.57 22.44
CA ALA A 794 14.72 28.44 22.87
C ALA A 794 14.88 28.85 24.35
N GLU A 795 15.15 27.88 25.23
CA GLU A 795 15.39 28.11 26.64
C GLU A 795 16.56 29.04 26.85
N HIS A 796 17.68 28.81 26.17
CA HIS A 796 18.85 29.67 26.28
C HIS A 796 18.58 31.10 25.77
N ALA A 797 17.99 31.23 24.58
CA ALA A 797 17.66 32.54 24.00
C ALA A 797 16.72 33.35 24.92
N LEU A 798 15.74 32.68 25.53
CA LEU A 798 14.83 33.30 26.47
C LEU A 798 15.57 33.77 27.74
N GLN A 799 16.51 32.98 28.27
CA GLN A 799 17.33 33.33 29.45
C GLN A 799 18.22 34.57 29.21
N VAL A 800 18.84 34.65 28.02
CA VAL A 800 19.71 35.80 27.68
C VAL A 800 18.92 37.01 27.15
N GLY A 801 17.60 36.87 26.93
CA GLY A 801 16.72 37.94 26.51
C GLY A 801 16.68 38.19 25.00
N GLU A 802 17.11 37.23 24.19
CA GLU A 802 17.07 37.26 22.72
C GLU A 802 15.70 36.78 22.24
N LEU A 803 14.65 37.61 22.44
CA LEU A 803 13.26 37.18 22.27
C LEU A 803 12.91 36.73 20.84
N ASP A 804 13.51 37.37 19.82
CA ASP A 804 13.26 36.99 18.41
C ASP A 804 13.83 35.60 18.08
N GLN A 805 15.01 35.28 18.61
CA GLN A 805 15.61 33.97 18.47
C GLN A 805 14.81 32.92 19.26
N ALA A 806 14.39 33.26 20.48
CA ALA A 806 13.52 32.37 21.25
C ALA A 806 12.23 32.04 20.50
N ALA A 807 11.58 33.05 19.88
CA ALA A 807 10.39 32.86 19.08
C ALA A 807 10.63 31.91 17.89
N TYR A 808 11.73 32.12 17.18
CA TYR A 808 12.11 31.25 16.05
C TYR A 808 12.24 29.78 16.48
N TYR A 809 12.93 29.49 17.57
CA TYR A 809 13.11 28.13 18.05
C TYR A 809 11.84 27.53 18.66
N VAL A 810 11.00 28.32 19.34
CA VAL A 810 9.68 27.89 19.83
C VAL A 810 8.80 27.43 18.67
N GLU A 811 8.70 28.21 17.60
CA GLU A 811 7.93 27.85 16.42
C GLU A 811 8.49 26.58 15.75
N ARG A 812 9.81 26.40 15.73
CA ARG A 812 10.44 25.17 15.21
C ARG A 812 10.08 23.95 16.04
N ALA A 813 10.04 24.03 17.35
CA ALA A 813 9.65 22.94 18.24
C ALA A 813 8.15 22.62 18.12
N LEU A 814 7.29 23.64 18.06
CA LEU A 814 5.84 23.50 17.84
C LEU A 814 5.54 22.84 16.49
N ALA A 815 6.31 23.13 15.46
CA ALA A 815 6.15 22.51 14.14
C ALA A 815 6.44 20.99 14.16
N VAL A 816 7.21 20.50 15.13
CA VAL A 816 7.50 19.06 15.26
C VAL A 816 6.51 18.37 16.17
N ASN A 817 6.27 18.91 17.36
CA ASN A 817 5.36 18.29 18.34
C ASN A 817 4.71 19.31 19.28
N PRO A 818 3.49 19.77 18.98
CA PRO A 818 2.75 20.69 19.84
C PRO A 818 2.12 20.03 21.08
N TYR A 819 2.32 18.72 21.31
CA TYR A 819 1.75 18.01 22.46
C TYR A 819 2.69 17.93 23.66
N ARG A 820 3.80 18.65 23.61
CA ARG A 820 4.80 18.66 24.68
C ARG A 820 4.58 19.87 25.63
N PRO A 821 4.20 19.65 26.90
CA PRO A 821 3.92 20.74 27.83
C PRO A 821 5.08 21.75 28.00
N GLU A 822 6.30 21.26 27.82
CA GLU A 822 7.52 22.07 28.02
C GLU A 822 7.56 23.26 27.05
N ILE A 823 7.17 23.04 25.78
CA ILE A 823 7.23 24.09 24.77
C ILE A 823 6.20 25.20 25.05
N HIS A 824 5.01 24.85 25.55
CA HIS A 824 3.96 25.83 25.89
C HIS A 824 4.31 26.65 27.12
N ARG A 825 5.09 26.13 28.08
CA ARG A 825 5.62 26.90 29.18
C ARG A 825 6.60 27.99 28.69
N ILE A 826 7.51 27.60 27.77
CA ILE A 826 8.45 28.54 27.15
C ILE A 826 7.70 29.54 26.29
N GLY A 827 6.74 29.08 25.49
CA GLY A 827 5.88 29.90 24.64
C GLY A 827 5.10 30.95 25.45
N ALA A 828 4.47 30.54 26.56
CA ALA A 828 3.75 31.46 27.47
C ALA A 828 4.68 32.53 28.09
N GLU A 829 5.87 32.13 28.58
CA GLU A 829 6.84 33.05 29.12
C GLU A 829 7.36 34.02 28.05
N LEU A 830 7.65 33.52 26.85
CA LEU A 830 8.08 34.32 25.72
C LEU A 830 7.02 35.37 25.34
N ALA A 831 5.78 34.93 25.10
CA ALA A 831 4.65 35.76 24.72
C ALA A 831 4.38 36.85 25.78
N SER A 832 4.43 36.48 27.08
CA SER A 832 4.30 37.41 28.18
C SER A 832 5.41 38.49 28.17
N ARG A 833 6.66 38.10 27.90
CA ARG A 833 7.79 39.04 27.79
C ARG A 833 7.70 39.99 26.57
N GLN A 834 7.11 39.50 25.50
CA GLN A 834 6.84 40.27 24.27
C GLN A 834 5.59 41.17 24.42
N GLY A 835 4.77 40.97 25.45
CA GLY A 835 3.51 41.66 25.65
C GLY A 835 2.38 41.15 24.76
N ASP A 836 2.51 39.97 24.19
CA ASP A 836 1.46 39.29 23.42
C ASP A 836 0.53 38.54 24.38
N THR A 837 -0.48 39.22 24.87
CA THR A 837 -1.44 38.66 25.83
C THR A 837 -2.33 37.59 25.23
N GLN A 838 -2.69 37.70 23.96
CA GLN A 838 -3.50 36.68 23.26
C GLN A 838 -2.73 35.35 23.14
N ARG A 839 -1.48 35.43 22.69
CA ARG A 839 -0.64 34.22 22.60
C ARG A 839 -0.36 33.64 24.00
N THR A 840 -0.19 34.47 25.02
CA THR A 840 -0.02 34.03 26.42
C THR A 840 -1.22 33.21 26.88
N VAL A 841 -2.44 33.67 26.61
CA VAL A 841 -3.67 32.94 26.94
C VAL A 841 -3.70 31.60 26.20
N LEU A 842 -3.47 31.59 24.88
CA LEU A 842 -3.46 30.37 24.07
C LEU A 842 -2.50 29.31 24.63
N GLU A 843 -1.26 29.72 24.94
CA GLU A 843 -0.26 28.76 25.42
C GLU A 843 -0.66 28.15 26.78
N TYR A 844 -1.31 28.92 27.67
CA TYR A 844 -1.81 28.41 28.94
C TYR A 844 -3.09 27.57 28.78
N GLU A 845 -3.96 27.84 27.81
CA GLU A 845 -5.12 26.97 27.47
C GLU A 845 -4.66 25.60 27.01
N VAL A 846 -3.72 25.57 26.07
CA VAL A 846 -3.11 24.32 25.59
C VAL A 846 -2.38 23.59 26.72
N LEU A 847 -1.59 24.31 27.50
CA LEU A 847 -0.88 23.73 28.66
C LEU A 847 -1.83 23.09 29.67
N LEU A 848 -2.97 23.74 29.95
CA LEU A 848 -3.99 23.18 30.85
C LEU A 848 -4.61 21.89 30.31
N THR A 849 -4.71 21.75 29.00
CA THR A 849 -5.19 20.51 28.34
C THR A 849 -4.14 19.39 28.43
N LEU A 850 -2.86 19.74 28.28
CA LEU A 850 -1.74 18.79 28.22
C LEU A 850 -1.27 18.33 29.62
N ASP A 851 -1.11 19.27 30.58
CA ASP A 851 -0.52 19.00 31.89
C ASP A 851 -1.57 19.10 33.00
N GLN A 852 -2.03 17.96 33.47
CA GLN A 852 -3.00 17.87 34.56
C GLN A 852 -2.37 17.54 35.91
N ASN A 853 -1.04 17.60 36.05
CA ASN A 853 -0.36 17.26 37.30
C ASN A 853 -0.64 18.28 38.42
N ASP A 854 -0.70 19.57 38.09
CA ASP A 854 -1.12 20.63 39.01
C ASP A 854 -2.19 21.53 38.38
N PRO A 855 -3.43 21.06 38.28
CA PRO A 855 -4.50 21.80 37.65
C PRO A 855 -4.89 23.09 38.38
N VAL A 856 -4.49 23.25 39.65
CA VAL A 856 -4.75 24.47 40.45
C VAL A 856 -3.80 25.56 40.02
N ALA A 857 -2.51 25.28 39.96
CA ALA A 857 -1.52 26.24 39.50
C ALA A 857 -1.77 26.60 38.01
N ALA A 858 -1.99 25.61 37.15
CA ALA A 858 -2.25 25.84 35.73
C ALA A 858 -3.47 26.74 35.48
N ARG A 859 -4.61 26.48 36.18
CA ARG A 859 -5.78 27.37 36.09
C ARG A 859 -5.53 28.74 36.65
N THR A 860 -4.68 28.87 37.67
CA THR A 860 -4.34 30.18 38.26
C THR A 860 -3.49 30.98 37.30
N ASP A 861 -2.53 30.36 36.61
CA ASP A 861 -1.70 31.02 35.61
C ASP A 861 -2.54 31.43 34.39
N LEU A 862 -3.44 30.57 33.90
CA LEU A 862 -4.37 30.94 32.85
C LEU A 862 -5.33 32.06 33.24
N ALA A 863 -5.84 32.05 34.47
CA ALA A 863 -6.70 33.13 34.95
C ALA A 863 -5.96 34.47 35.00
N GLN A 864 -4.68 34.48 35.38
CA GLN A 864 -3.84 35.70 35.30
C GLN A 864 -3.69 36.15 33.85
N ALA A 865 -3.40 35.24 32.93
CA ALA A 865 -3.28 35.56 31.51
C ALA A 865 -4.57 36.17 30.93
N TYR A 866 -5.74 35.67 31.32
CA TYR A 866 -7.03 36.26 30.95
C TYR A 866 -7.19 37.68 31.48
N LEU A 867 -6.77 37.95 32.71
CA LEU A 867 -6.80 39.34 33.25
C LEU A 867 -5.90 40.27 32.44
N ASP A 868 -4.68 39.82 32.16
CA ASP A 868 -3.71 40.58 31.39
C ASP A 868 -4.20 40.83 29.95
N ASN A 869 -5.01 39.90 29.41
CA ASN A 869 -5.69 40.03 28.12
C ASN A 869 -7.06 40.75 28.19
N SER A 870 -7.38 41.40 29.31
CA SER A 870 -8.65 42.15 29.50
C SER A 870 -9.91 41.28 29.39
N GLN A 871 -9.84 40.00 29.83
CA GLN A 871 -10.92 39.03 29.88
C GLN A 871 -11.33 38.66 31.33
N PRO A 872 -11.88 39.60 32.12
CA PRO A 872 -12.13 39.38 33.57
C PRO A 872 -13.18 38.30 33.85
N ASP A 873 -14.14 38.07 32.97
CA ASP A 873 -15.16 37.02 33.14
C ASP A 873 -14.55 35.65 32.99
N ASP A 874 -13.70 35.41 32.00
CA ASP A 874 -13.01 34.14 31.78
C ASP A 874 -12.01 33.87 32.92
N ALA A 875 -11.29 34.90 33.34
CA ALA A 875 -10.43 34.85 34.53
C ALA A 875 -11.20 34.42 35.79
N ARG A 876 -12.36 35.04 36.04
CA ARG A 876 -13.21 34.72 37.17
C ARG A 876 -13.70 33.27 37.14
N MET A 877 -14.18 32.80 35.97
CA MET A 877 -14.64 31.43 35.82
C MET A 877 -13.51 30.42 36.03
N THR A 878 -12.35 30.68 35.47
CA THR A 878 -11.18 29.81 35.54
C THR A 878 -10.62 29.72 36.97
N VAL A 879 -10.47 30.85 37.64
CA VAL A 879 -9.95 30.89 39.03
C VAL A 879 -10.92 30.27 40.02
N LEU A 880 -12.24 30.41 39.81
CA LEU A 880 -13.23 29.76 40.69
C LEU A 880 -13.09 28.23 40.62
N ARG A 881 -12.85 27.63 39.42
CA ARG A 881 -12.56 26.21 39.29
C ARG A 881 -11.27 25.78 40.01
N ALA A 882 -10.26 26.64 40.06
CA ALA A 882 -9.05 26.41 40.86
C ALA A 882 -9.36 26.39 42.35
N LEU A 883 -10.17 27.35 42.82
CA LEU A 883 -10.59 27.47 44.23
C LEU A 883 -11.58 26.41 44.68
N GLU A 884 -12.37 25.81 43.78
CA GLU A 884 -13.18 24.60 44.08
C GLU A 884 -12.30 23.44 44.52
N THR A 885 -11.11 23.31 43.96
CA THR A 885 -10.13 22.27 44.26
C THR A 885 -9.26 22.66 45.48
N ALA A 886 -8.80 23.90 45.54
CA ALA A 886 -7.93 24.44 46.58
C ALA A 886 -8.44 25.78 47.13
N PRO A 887 -9.45 25.79 48.04
CA PRO A 887 -10.10 27.00 48.49
C PRO A 887 -9.18 28.00 49.20
N THR A 888 -8.05 27.55 49.74
CA THR A 888 -7.09 28.34 50.49
C THR A 888 -5.87 28.78 49.67
N TYR A 889 -5.86 28.58 48.33
CA TYR A 889 -4.76 28.96 47.49
C TYR A 889 -4.72 30.48 47.30
N GLU A 890 -3.83 31.15 48.00
CA GLU A 890 -3.80 32.61 48.16
C GLU A 890 -3.68 33.35 46.82
N ARG A 891 -2.87 32.84 45.88
CA ARG A 891 -2.69 33.45 44.56
C ARG A 891 -4.00 33.44 43.75
N ALA A 892 -4.75 32.35 43.80
CA ALA A 892 -6.05 32.25 43.12
C ALA A 892 -7.08 33.21 43.78
N GLN A 893 -7.05 33.36 45.12
CA GLN A 893 -7.92 34.32 45.80
C GLN A 893 -7.60 35.76 45.39
N GLN A 894 -6.33 36.13 45.24
CA GLN A 894 -5.91 37.45 44.77
C GLN A 894 -6.40 37.75 43.37
N ILE A 895 -6.26 36.80 42.45
CA ILE A 895 -6.73 36.92 41.06
C ILE A 895 -8.26 37.06 41.03
N LEU A 896 -8.99 36.29 41.86
CA LEU A 896 -10.44 36.43 41.95
C LEU A 896 -10.85 37.84 42.37
N LEU A 897 -10.17 38.43 43.34
CA LEU A 897 -10.43 39.81 43.77
C LEU A 897 -10.20 40.82 42.62
N GLN A 898 -9.13 40.69 41.89
CA GLN A 898 -8.86 41.52 40.71
C GLN A 898 -9.90 41.34 39.59
N ALA A 899 -10.36 40.12 39.35
CA ALA A 899 -11.39 39.80 38.35
C ALA A 899 -12.80 40.33 38.70
N VAL A 900 -13.03 40.67 40.00
CA VAL A 900 -14.33 41.14 40.50
C VAL A 900 -14.32 42.68 40.76
N GLU A 901 -13.17 43.29 40.88
CA GLU A 901 -13.08 44.76 40.99
C GLU A 901 -13.63 45.42 39.71
N PRO A 902 -14.59 46.35 39.81
CA PRO A 902 -15.08 47.02 38.62
C PRO A 902 -13.94 47.84 38.01
N SER A 903 -13.76 47.73 36.70
CA SER A 903 -12.84 48.60 35.96
C SER A 903 -13.16 50.07 36.30
N GLU A 904 -12.22 50.81 36.88
CA GLU A 904 -12.36 52.27 37.13
C GLU A 904 -12.51 52.98 35.78
N GLY A 905 -13.70 52.89 35.14
CA GLY A 905 -13.86 53.48 33.80
C GLY A 905 -15.23 53.40 33.15
N ASP A 906 -16.33 53.04 33.90
CA ASP A 906 -17.70 53.21 33.40
C ASP A 906 -18.45 54.30 34.16
#